data_8f520bd4372bc8c5b2ac1fefdec2d852
#
_entry.id   8f520bd4372bc8c5b2ac1fefdec2d852
#
_cell.length_a   1.000
_cell.length_b   1.000
_cell.length_c   1.000
_cell.angle_alpha   90.00
_cell.angle_beta   90.00
_cell.angle_gamma   90.00
#
_symmetry.space_group_name_H-M   'P 1'
#
loop_
_entity.id
_entity.type
_entity.pdbx_description
1 polymer ?
#
loop_
_entity_poly.entity_id
_entity_poly.type
_entity_poly.pdbx_seq_one_letter_code
_entity_poly.pdbx_strand_id
1 'polypeptide(L)'
;MATPSQSLALFVGDAHNNSYFCIVLFGGNIIPNLNVFFMKVLKFGGTSVGSVESILSLKQIVENEAQHGDVVVVVSALGGITDQLLATSLLAQQHRDEWKASFDAMVARHHNMIDCIIGNTDVRQQLAQQLDSLFEQLRSIYFGVYLVHDLSEKTTNTIVSYGERLSSLIVATLIEGAQWFDSRRFIKTERTNHKNMLDNELTNQLVKQTFAQQPHIALVPGFISTDRDTGEITNLGRGGSDYTASIIAAALDAEVLEIWTDVNGFMTADPRVIKEAYTITELSYIEAMELCNFGAKVVYPPTIYPVCVKNIPIKVKNTFNPTNPGTTIKAEISDDHKPIKGISSINGTALITVTGLSMVGVIGVNRRIFTALANRGISVFMVAQASSENSTSIGVRDEDAEKAAQVLNETFAAEIEDGAMFPMHIKRGLATVAIVGANMKDLPGSAGKLFGTLGRSGISVIACAQGASETNISFVVKSESLRKALNVIHDSFFLSEYKVLNLFICGVGTVGGKLIEQIRQQYETLKARNQLQLNVVGIASSKRAIFNREGLDLDHYHEALQTAQLSTPETLRNTITEMNMFNSVFVDCTASKEIAALYQQFLDHNISIIAANKIAASGPFDAYAALKQTALQRGVKFRYETNVGAGLPIISTINDLRNSGDQILRIEAVLSGTLNFIFNEISAEVPFSEAVRRAQAMGYSEPDPRIDLSGIDVVRKLVILAREAGYVVEQADVNKQLFIPQHYFEGTLDEFWQMLPLLDTEFEAKRLQLEHEGKRWRFVATMDGQKTSVALKAVSHSHPLYQLEGSNNIVLLTTARYKEYPMLIQGYGAGASVTAAGVFANIMSIANI
;
A
#
# COMPACT_ATOMS: atom_id res chain seq x y z
N MET A 1 33.56 -44.51 -30.31
CA MET A 1 32.77 -44.47 -29.05
C MET A 1 33.75 -44.21 -27.94
N ALA A 2 33.89 -42.97 -27.52
CA ALA A 2 34.70 -42.57 -26.37
C ALA A 2 33.78 -41.91 -25.36
N THR A 3 33.68 -42.46 -24.18
CA THR A 3 32.94 -41.95 -23.02
C THR A 3 33.64 -40.71 -22.48
N PRO A 4 32.90 -39.64 -22.03
CA PRO A 4 33.52 -38.48 -21.39
C PRO A 4 33.99 -38.88 -19.98
N SER A 5 35.27 -38.66 -19.69
CA SER A 5 35.89 -38.79 -18.38
C SER A 5 35.35 -37.69 -17.45
N GLN A 6 34.73 -38.08 -16.35
CA GLN A 6 34.36 -37.23 -15.23
C GLN A 6 35.62 -36.67 -14.55
N SER A 7 35.74 -35.34 -14.52
CA SER A 7 36.73 -34.67 -13.68
C SER A 7 36.16 -34.56 -12.26
N LEU A 8 36.90 -35.10 -11.28
CA LEU A 8 36.58 -34.99 -9.85
C LEU A 8 37.37 -33.80 -9.30
N ALA A 9 36.67 -32.77 -8.81
CA ALA A 9 37.27 -31.68 -8.07
C ALA A 9 37.15 -31.99 -6.56
N LEU A 10 38.28 -32.06 -5.87
CA LEU A 10 38.32 -32.18 -4.40
C LEU A 10 38.73 -30.83 -3.81
N PHE A 11 37.91 -30.28 -2.94
CA PHE A 11 38.24 -29.10 -2.15
C PHE A 11 38.88 -29.54 -0.83
N VAL A 12 40.11 -29.16 -0.58
CA VAL A 12 40.79 -29.35 0.70
C VAL A 12 41.06 -27.96 1.27
N GLY A 13 40.36 -27.62 2.37
CA GLY A 13 40.54 -26.35 3.07
C GLY A 13 41.35 -26.56 4.35
N ASP A 14 42.32 -25.69 4.62
CA ASP A 14 42.99 -25.59 5.91
C ASP A 14 42.33 -24.48 6.73
N ALA A 15 41.74 -24.84 7.89
CA ALA A 15 40.94 -23.98 8.72
C ALA A 15 41.72 -22.85 9.44
N HIS A 16 43.06 -22.80 9.28
CA HIS A 16 43.91 -21.82 9.96
C HIS A 16 44.46 -20.70 9.05
N ASN A 17 44.31 -20.82 7.72
CA ASN A 17 44.96 -19.82 6.83
C ASN A 17 44.08 -19.36 5.64
N ASN A 18 42.78 -19.44 5.72
CA ASN A 18 41.79 -18.96 4.72
C ASN A 18 42.17 -19.14 3.22
N SER A 19 43.00 -20.15 2.90
CA SER A 19 43.37 -20.52 1.53
C SER A 19 42.73 -21.84 1.16
N TYR A 20 41.90 -21.84 0.13
CA TYR A 20 41.33 -23.04 -0.46
C TYR A 20 42.14 -23.44 -1.69
N PHE A 21 42.67 -24.66 -1.71
CA PHE A 21 43.35 -25.23 -2.87
C PHE A 21 42.35 -26.08 -3.68
N CYS A 22 42.15 -25.75 -4.95
CA CYS A 22 41.39 -26.59 -5.85
C CYS A 22 42.33 -27.51 -6.58
N ILE A 23 42.25 -28.82 -6.34
CA ILE A 23 43.02 -29.84 -7.08
C ILE A 23 42.10 -30.40 -8.17
N VAL A 24 42.37 -30.02 -9.42
CA VAL A 24 41.70 -30.59 -10.59
C VAL A 24 42.57 -31.71 -11.14
N LEU A 25 42.08 -32.96 -11.09
CA LEU A 25 42.75 -34.12 -11.71
C LEU A 25 42.32 -34.25 -13.17
N PHE A 26 43.19 -33.89 -14.10
CA PHE A 26 43.06 -34.20 -15.52
C PHE A 26 44.12 -35.24 -15.91
N GLY A 27 43.68 -36.43 -16.34
CA GLY A 27 44.57 -37.39 -16.95
C GLY A 27 45.75 -37.89 -16.09
N GLY A 28 45.62 -37.90 -14.75
CA GLY A 28 46.68 -38.48 -13.87
C GLY A 28 47.83 -37.53 -13.54
N ASN A 29 47.85 -36.29 -13.98
CA ASN A 29 48.85 -35.29 -13.61
C ASN A 29 48.28 -34.26 -12.64
N ILE A 30 49.01 -34.02 -11.53
CA ILE A 30 48.72 -32.91 -10.61
C ILE A 30 49.19 -31.61 -11.26
N ILE A 31 48.27 -30.70 -11.56
CA ILE A 31 48.62 -29.33 -11.94
C ILE A 31 48.67 -28.53 -10.63
N PRO A 32 49.85 -28.16 -10.15
CA PRO A 32 49.97 -27.34 -8.95
C PRO A 32 49.67 -25.88 -9.32
N ASN A 33 48.79 -25.26 -8.54
CA ASN A 33 48.50 -23.84 -8.47
C ASN A 33 47.66 -23.25 -9.62
N LEU A 34 46.32 -23.46 -9.62
CA LEU A 34 45.45 -22.37 -9.97
C LEU A 34 45.20 -21.58 -8.65
N ASN A 35 45.96 -20.52 -8.45
CA ASN A 35 45.55 -19.48 -7.53
C ASN A 35 44.21 -18.89 -8.02
N VAL A 36 43.12 -19.33 -7.47
CA VAL A 36 41.81 -18.64 -7.68
C VAL A 36 41.91 -17.33 -6.92
N PHE A 37 42.36 -16.28 -7.58
CA PHE A 37 42.34 -14.95 -7.02
C PHE A 37 40.89 -14.49 -6.92
N PHE A 38 40.41 -14.26 -5.69
CA PHE A 38 39.09 -13.71 -5.42
C PHE A 38 39.14 -12.21 -5.66
N MET A 39 38.60 -11.76 -6.80
CA MET A 39 38.51 -10.35 -7.11
C MET A 39 37.05 -9.91 -6.96
N LYS A 40 36.80 -8.85 -6.20
CA LYS A 40 35.48 -8.22 -6.06
C LYS A 40 35.45 -6.88 -6.79
N VAL A 41 34.30 -6.57 -7.37
CA VAL A 41 34.06 -5.21 -7.90
C VAL A 41 33.02 -4.51 -7.03
N LEU A 42 33.42 -3.37 -6.44
CA LEU A 42 32.60 -2.56 -5.54
C LEU A 42 32.21 -1.28 -6.26
N LYS A 43 30.92 -0.98 -6.38
CA LYS A 43 30.46 0.27 -6.97
C LYS A 43 29.80 1.14 -5.92
N PHE A 44 30.19 2.42 -5.83
CA PHE A 44 29.58 3.39 -4.94
C PHE A 44 28.85 4.49 -5.70
N GLY A 45 27.55 4.68 -5.37
CA GLY A 45 26.69 5.69 -6.00
C GLY A 45 27.00 7.12 -5.51
N GLY A 46 26.39 8.12 -6.15
CA GLY A 46 26.59 9.53 -5.81
C GLY A 46 26.22 9.87 -4.36
N THR A 47 25.22 9.22 -3.77
CA THR A 47 24.86 9.35 -2.34
C THR A 47 25.95 8.80 -1.43
N SER A 48 26.58 7.70 -1.85
CA SER A 48 27.68 7.03 -1.10
C SER A 48 29.00 7.81 -1.14
N VAL A 49 29.13 8.78 -2.01
CA VAL A 49 30.31 9.71 -2.08
C VAL A 49 29.89 11.18 -1.88
N GLY A 50 28.66 11.45 -1.47
CA GLY A 50 28.06 12.79 -1.43
C GLY A 50 28.40 13.63 -0.19
N SER A 51 28.82 13.00 0.90
CA SER A 51 29.12 13.65 2.19
C SER A 51 30.40 13.07 2.81
N VAL A 52 30.95 13.79 3.78
CA VAL A 52 32.13 13.33 4.56
C VAL A 52 31.84 11.98 5.22
N GLU A 53 30.68 11.81 5.84
CA GLU A 53 30.29 10.58 6.53
C GLU A 53 30.21 9.40 5.55
N SER A 54 29.58 9.59 4.39
CA SER A 54 29.44 8.53 3.39
C SER A 54 30.80 8.10 2.79
N ILE A 55 31.71 9.05 2.54
CA ILE A 55 33.05 8.74 2.02
C ILE A 55 33.90 7.99 3.07
N LEU A 56 33.79 8.34 4.36
CA LEU A 56 34.49 7.62 5.43
C LEU A 56 33.91 6.20 5.59
N SER A 57 32.61 6.01 5.47
CA SER A 57 32.00 4.67 5.42
C SER A 57 32.49 3.87 4.22
N LEU A 58 32.57 4.49 3.02
CA LEU A 58 33.13 3.87 1.82
C LEU A 58 34.58 3.39 2.09
N LYS A 59 35.42 4.25 2.69
CA LYS A 59 36.81 3.88 3.04
C LYS A 59 36.85 2.61 3.89
N GLN A 60 36.09 2.59 4.99
CA GLN A 60 36.02 1.42 5.88
C GLN A 60 35.57 0.15 5.15
N ILE A 61 34.55 0.26 4.28
CA ILE A 61 34.05 -0.87 3.49
C ILE A 61 35.12 -1.41 2.56
N VAL A 62 35.81 -0.52 1.81
CA VAL A 62 36.85 -0.94 0.87
C VAL A 62 38.06 -1.54 1.59
N GLU A 63 38.52 -0.93 2.66
CA GLU A 63 39.64 -1.45 3.45
C GLU A 63 39.32 -2.81 4.09
N ASN A 64 38.07 -3.01 4.52
CA ASN A 64 37.63 -4.30 5.04
C ASN A 64 37.56 -5.39 3.96
N GLU A 65 36.98 -5.08 2.80
CA GLU A 65 36.90 -6.04 1.69
C GLU A 65 38.28 -6.35 1.10
N ALA A 66 39.20 -5.40 1.07
CA ALA A 66 40.57 -5.59 0.62
C ALA A 66 41.39 -6.55 1.53
N GLN A 67 41.02 -6.72 2.80
CA GLN A 67 41.63 -7.74 3.66
C GLN A 67 41.35 -9.17 3.18
N HIS A 68 40.33 -9.36 2.36
CA HIS A 68 39.88 -10.68 1.93
C HIS A 68 40.21 -10.99 0.47
N GLY A 69 40.73 -10.03 -0.29
CA GLY A 69 41.12 -10.24 -1.70
C GLY A 69 41.31 -8.91 -2.46
N ASP A 70 41.60 -9.02 -3.75
CA ASP A 70 41.77 -7.84 -4.59
C ASP A 70 40.42 -7.17 -4.88
N VAL A 71 40.39 -5.84 -4.88
CA VAL A 71 39.14 -5.06 -5.10
C VAL A 71 39.30 -4.03 -6.21
N VAL A 72 38.33 -3.95 -7.07
CA VAL A 72 38.15 -2.84 -8.01
C VAL A 72 36.99 -1.98 -7.54
N VAL A 73 37.25 -0.73 -7.28
CA VAL A 73 36.29 0.24 -6.74
C VAL A 73 35.87 1.21 -7.84
N VAL A 74 34.61 1.23 -8.19
CA VAL A 74 34.02 2.17 -9.16
C VAL A 74 33.21 3.23 -8.43
N VAL A 75 33.51 4.50 -8.64
CA VAL A 75 32.83 5.60 -7.98
C VAL A 75 32.11 6.51 -8.96
N SER A 76 30.96 7.03 -8.57
CA SER A 76 30.22 8.09 -9.25
C SER A 76 30.75 9.48 -8.88
N ALA A 77 30.28 10.52 -9.55
CA ALA A 77 30.46 11.91 -9.10
C ALA A 77 29.88 12.12 -7.70
N LEU A 78 30.37 13.11 -6.95
CA LEU A 78 29.75 13.53 -5.68
C LEU A 78 28.29 13.86 -5.90
N GLY A 79 27.42 13.43 -4.99
CA GLY A 79 25.96 13.56 -5.12
C GLY A 79 25.51 14.96 -5.55
N GLY A 80 24.77 15.05 -6.66
CA GLY A 80 24.27 16.30 -7.25
C GLY A 80 25.28 17.08 -8.13
N ILE A 81 26.56 16.67 -8.19
CA ILE A 81 27.56 17.38 -9.00
C ILE A 81 27.29 17.23 -10.50
N THR A 82 26.84 16.08 -10.96
CA THR A 82 26.50 15.89 -12.39
C THR A 82 25.41 16.85 -12.84
N ASP A 83 24.35 17.00 -12.03
CA ASP A 83 23.27 17.96 -12.31
C ASP A 83 23.77 19.42 -12.26
N GLN A 84 24.65 19.74 -11.31
CA GLN A 84 25.26 21.06 -11.20
C GLN A 84 26.18 21.37 -12.39
N LEU A 85 26.96 20.40 -12.89
CA LEU A 85 27.78 20.53 -14.09
C LEU A 85 26.91 20.87 -15.31
N LEU A 86 25.80 20.14 -15.49
CA LEU A 86 24.85 20.40 -16.58
C LEU A 86 24.15 21.75 -16.47
N ALA A 87 23.65 22.07 -15.28
CA ALA A 87 23.00 23.38 -15.03
C ALA A 87 23.96 24.55 -15.30
N THR A 88 25.22 24.44 -14.86
CA THR A 88 26.25 25.45 -15.08
C THR A 88 26.58 25.61 -16.57
N SER A 89 26.59 24.49 -17.34
CA SER A 89 26.81 24.54 -18.79
C SER A 89 25.67 25.26 -19.54
N LEU A 90 24.41 25.06 -19.09
CA LEU A 90 23.25 25.76 -19.66
C LEU A 90 23.28 27.26 -19.35
N LEU A 91 23.71 27.66 -18.15
CA LEU A 91 23.89 29.06 -17.80
C LEU A 91 24.96 29.71 -18.68
N ALA A 92 26.08 29.02 -18.91
CA ALA A 92 27.13 29.50 -19.80
C ALA A 92 26.63 29.62 -21.24
N GLN A 93 25.91 28.63 -21.80
CA GLN A 93 25.30 28.67 -23.12
C GLN A 93 24.32 29.84 -23.28
N GLN A 94 23.56 30.16 -22.24
CA GLN A 94 22.61 31.28 -22.23
C GLN A 94 23.27 32.64 -22.00
N HIS A 95 24.60 32.72 -21.96
CA HIS A 95 25.40 33.93 -21.74
C HIS A 95 25.07 34.58 -20.37
N ARG A 96 24.82 33.78 -19.35
CA ARG A 96 24.47 34.25 -18.00
C ARG A 96 25.68 34.15 -17.10
N ASP A 97 26.10 35.27 -16.54
CA ASP A 97 27.29 35.36 -15.67
C ASP A 97 27.20 34.52 -14.39
N GLU A 98 25.99 34.11 -14.00
CA GLU A 98 25.73 33.21 -12.85
C GLU A 98 26.45 31.86 -12.95
N TRP A 99 26.89 31.45 -14.15
CA TRP A 99 27.68 30.24 -14.31
C TRP A 99 28.97 30.28 -13.48
N LYS A 100 29.59 31.48 -13.26
CA LYS A 100 30.82 31.66 -12.48
C LYS A 100 30.58 31.34 -11.00
N ALA A 101 29.49 31.86 -10.43
CA ALA A 101 29.11 31.58 -9.04
C ALA A 101 28.76 30.09 -8.82
N SER A 102 28.08 29.48 -9.77
CA SER A 102 27.77 28.04 -9.74
C SER A 102 29.05 27.19 -9.81
N PHE A 103 30.00 27.58 -10.66
CA PHE A 103 31.30 26.92 -10.78
C PHE A 103 32.13 27.09 -9.48
N ASP A 104 32.23 28.29 -8.94
CA ASP A 104 32.98 28.57 -7.71
C ASP A 104 32.41 27.79 -6.50
N ALA A 105 31.06 27.64 -6.44
CA ALA A 105 30.42 26.82 -5.43
C ALA A 105 30.79 25.32 -5.56
N MET A 106 30.93 24.82 -6.81
CA MET A 106 31.38 23.45 -7.05
C MET A 106 32.83 23.23 -6.62
N VAL A 107 33.73 24.17 -6.94
CA VAL A 107 35.13 24.16 -6.49
C VAL A 107 35.20 24.14 -4.96
N ALA A 108 34.51 25.07 -4.32
CA ALA A 108 34.50 25.20 -2.85
C ALA A 108 34.00 23.90 -2.18
N ARG A 109 33.00 23.24 -2.76
CA ARG A 109 32.48 21.97 -2.23
C ARG A 109 33.52 20.85 -2.24
N HIS A 110 34.31 20.73 -3.31
CA HIS A 110 35.36 19.70 -3.40
C HIS A 110 36.53 20.01 -2.45
N HIS A 111 36.94 21.28 -2.33
CA HIS A 111 37.99 21.68 -1.37
C HIS A 111 37.54 21.45 0.07
N ASN A 112 36.32 21.84 0.43
CA ASN A 112 35.78 21.59 1.76
C ASN A 112 35.74 20.08 2.08
N MET A 113 35.42 19.25 1.08
CA MET A 113 35.42 17.79 1.24
C MET A 113 36.84 17.30 1.60
N ILE A 114 37.86 17.63 0.81
CA ILE A 114 39.23 17.17 1.07
C ILE A 114 39.82 17.71 2.38
N ASP A 115 39.45 18.92 2.77
CA ASP A 115 39.86 19.51 4.05
C ASP A 115 39.34 18.74 5.26
N CYS A 116 38.11 18.15 5.12
CA CYS A 116 37.51 17.35 6.19
C CYS A 116 38.03 15.91 6.26
N ILE A 117 38.40 15.32 5.11
CA ILE A 117 38.69 13.86 5.06
C ILE A 117 40.18 13.52 4.98
N ILE A 118 41.05 14.45 4.50
CA ILE A 118 42.49 14.20 4.37
C ILE A 118 43.23 14.89 5.51
N GLY A 119 43.68 14.10 6.49
CA GLY A 119 44.38 14.62 7.66
C GLY A 119 45.85 15.05 7.40
N ASN A 120 46.54 14.40 6.42
CA ASN A 120 47.92 14.74 6.08
C ASN A 120 47.98 16.00 5.20
N THR A 121 48.64 17.06 5.67
CA THR A 121 48.69 18.36 5.02
C THR A 121 49.35 18.31 3.65
N ASP A 122 50.45 17.54 3.50
CA ASP A 122 51.24 17.49 2.26
C ASP A 122 50.42 16.74 1.18
N VAL A 123 49.79 15.60 1.54
CA VAL A 123 48.90 14.82 0.66
C VAL A 123 47.70 15.67 0.23
N ARG A 124 47.10 16.43 1.19
CA ARG A 124 45.97 17.30 0.91
C ARG A 124 46.37 18.44 -0.05
N GLN A 125 47.52 19.06 0.10
CA GLN A 125 48.01 20.10 -0.81
C GLN A 125 48.28 19.55 -2.20
N GLN A 126 48.88 18.38 -2.32
CA GLN A 126 49.10 17.73 -3.62
C GLN A 126 47.78 17.41 -4.32
N LEU A 127 46.81 16.87 -3.60
CA LEU A 127 45.48 16.60 -4.13
C LEU A 127 44.77 17.89 -4.56
N ALA A 128 44.81 18.94 -3.71
CA ALA A 128 44.23 20.23 -4.05
C ALA A 128 44.78 20.77 -5.37
N GLN A 129 46.11 20.76 -5.59
CA GLN A 129 46.73 21.17 -6.82
C GLN A 129 46.27 20.36 -8.06
N GLN A 130 46.07 19.04 -7.88
CA GLN A 130 45.55 18.20 -8.97
C GLN A 130 44.09 18.58 -9.30
N LEU A 131 43.24 18.79 -8.29
CA LEU A 131 41.86 19.21 -8.47
C LEU A 131 41.79 20.60 -9.12
N ASP A 132 42.63 21.57 -8.67
CA ASP A 132 42.71 22.90 -9.28
C ASP A 132 43.06 22.86 -10.75
N SER A 133 44.00 22.00 -11.14
CA SER A 133 44.34 21.80 -12.56
C SER A 133 43.16 21.32 -13.38
N LEU A 134 42.33 20.40 -12.83
CA LEU A 134 41.11 19.93 -13.48
C LEU A 134 40.02 20.98 -13.53
N PHE A 135 39.87 21.77 -12.46
CA PHE A 135 38.94 22.91 -12.42
C PHE A 135 39.29 24.01 -13.40
N GLU A 136 40.58 24.35 -13.58
CA GLU A 136 40.98 25.34 -14.58
C GLU A 136 40.69 24.86 -16.03
N GLN A 137 40.89 23.58 -16.31
CA GLN A 137 40.50 23.02 -17.59
C GLN A 137 38.96 23.11 -17.78
N LEU A 138 38.17 22.74 -16.77
CA LEU A 138 36.71 22.82 -16.81
C LEU A 138 36.22 24.26 -16.96
N ARG A 139 36.86 25.20 -16.25
CA ARG A 139 36.57 26.65 -16.33
C ARG A 139 36.78 27.18 -17.76
N SER A 140 37.87 26.74 -18.40
CA SER A 140 38.19 27.12 -19.75
C SER A 140 37.12 26.60 -20.74
N ILE A 141 36.58 25.40 -20.52
CA ILE A 141 35.51 24.86 -21.34
C ILE A 141 34.21 25.66 -21.15
N TYR A 142 33.83 25.99 -19.92
CA TYR A 142 32.65 26.83 -19.65
C TYR A 142 32.78 28.21 -20.26
N PHE A 143 33.98 28.82 -20.18
CA PHE A 143 34.24 30.11 -20.79
C PHE A 143 34.12 30.03 -22.33
N GLY A 144 34.61 28.94 -22.93
CA GLY A 144 34.42 28.69 -24.37
C GLY A 144 32.93 28.58 -24.75
N VAL A 145 32.14 27.82 -24.02
CA VAL A 145 30.68 27.70 -24.19
C VAL A 145 29.99 29.06 -24.02
N TYR A 146 30.39 29.84 -23.01
CA TYR A 146 29.90 31.20 -22.77
C TYR A 146 30.15 32.14 -23.94
N LEU A 147 31.33 32.07 -24.60
CA LEU A 147 31.68 32.91 -25.74
C LEU A 147 30.99 32.49 -27.05
N VAL A 148 30.83 31.17 -27.26
CA VAL A 148 30.33 30.61 -28.53
C VAL A 148 28.81 30.44 -28.53
N HIS A 149 28.15 30.44 -27.35
CA HIS A 149 26.72 30.19 -27.15
C HIS A 149 26.26 28.83 -27.68
N ASP A 150 27.19 27.88 -27.87
CA ASP A 150 26.89 26.53 -28.32
C ASP A 150 27.34 25.48 -27.31
N LEU A 151 26.49 24.48 -27.06
CA LEU A 151 26.73 23.36 -26.19
C LEU A 151 26.45 22.06 -26.97
N SER A 152 27.45 21.59 -27.66
CA SER A 152 27.37 20.32 -28.41
C SER A 152 27.32 19.12 -27.43
N GLU A 153 26.82 17.96 -27.91
CA GLU A 153 26.84 16.69 -27.20
C GLU A 153 28.26 16.33 -26.71
N LYS A 154 29.28 16.52 -27.55
CA LYS A 154 30.68 16.30 -27.22
C LYS A 154 31.15 17.20 -26.06
N THR A 155 30.81 18.47 -26.10
CA THR A 155 31.18 19.43 -25.05
C THR A 155 30.47 19.05 -23.76
N THR A 156 29.18 18.67 -23.80
CA THR A 156 28.42 18.20 -22.64
C THR A 156 29.04 16.94 -22.03
N ASN A 157 29.37 15.93 -22.87
CA ASN A 157 30.02 14.71 -22.40
C ASN A 157 31.37 15.00 -21.74
N THR A 158 32.12 15.93 -22.29
CA THR A 158 33.41 16.38 -21.71
C THR A 158 33.21 17.03 -20.36
N ILE A 159 32.26 17.97 -20.22
CA ILE A 159 31.96 18.68 -18.97
C ILE A 159 31.52 17.68 -17.88
N VAL A 160 30.54 16.80 -18.14
CA VAL A 160 30.05 15.89 -17.13
C VAL A 160 31.12 14.88 -16.69
N SER A 161 32.09 14.54 -17.54
CA SER A 161 33.19 13.63 -17.20
C SER A 161 34.05 14.10 -16.01
N TYR A 162 34.05 15.42 -15.72
CA TYR A 162 34.82 15.96 -14.58
C TYR A 162 34.26 15.51 -13.24
N GLY A 163 32.97 15.22 -13.13
CA GLY A 163 32.35 14.78 -11.91
C GLY A 163 33.00 13.53 -11.33
N GLU A 164 33.07 12.47 -12.13
CA GLU A 164 33.68 11.20 -11.73
C GLU A 164 35.21 11.25 -11.65
N ARG A 165 35.85 12.06 -12.49
CA ARG A 165 37.29 12.27 -12.43
C ARG A 165 37.72 12.93 -11.11
N LEU A 166 36.99 13.97 -10.66
CA LEU A 166 37.26 14.67 -9.41
C LEU A 166 36.99 13.75 -8.20
N SER A 167 35.83 13.11 -8.15
CA SER A 167 35.47 12.23 -7.02
C SER A 167 36.39 11.02 -6.90
N SER A 168 36.77 10.38 -8.00
CA SER A 168 37.64 9.22 -8.01
C SER A 168 39.07 9.53 -7.53
N LEU A 169 39.61 10.71 -7.86
CA LEU A 169 40.90 11.16 -7.36
C LEU A 169 40.85 11.38 -5.85
N ILE A 170 39.79 12.00 -5.34
CA ILE A 170 39.58 12.20 -3.90
C ILE A 170 39.60 10.89 -3.16
N VAL A 171 38.79 9.92 -3.62
CA VAL A 171 38.65 8.61 -2.98
C VAL A 171 39.94 7.79 -3.11
N ALA A 172 40.62 7.83 -4.26
CA ALA A 172 41.90 7.15 -4.45
C ALA A 172 43.00 7.66 -3.50
N THR A 173 43.01 8.96 -3.22
CA THR A 173 43.97 9.57 -2.30
C THR A 173 43.67 9.27 -0.83
N LEU A 174 42.37 9.05 -0.51
CA LEU A 174 41.90 8.74 0.85
C LEU A 174 42.24 7.32 1.29
N ILE A 175 42.22 6.35 0.34
CA ILE A 175 42.41 4.92 0.61
C ILE A 175 43.90 4.58 0.44
N GLU A 176 44.53 4.10 1.49
CA GLU A 176 45.93 3.72 1.47
C GLU A 176 46.19 2.55 0.51
N GLY A 177 47.23 2.69 -0.34
CA GLY A 177 47.57 1.68 -1.32
C GLY A 177 46.66 1.64 -2.57
N ALA A 178 45.65 2.46 -2.69
CA ALA A 178 44.78 2.51 -3.85
C ALA A 178 45.51 3.08 -5.09
N GLN A 179 45.35 2.41 -6.23
CA GLN A 179 45.84 2.88 -7.53
C GLN A 179 44.71 3.41 -8.37
N TRP A 180 44.84 4.60 -8.92
CA TRP A 180 43.85 5.24 -9.77
C TRP A 180 44.00 4.87 -11.23
N PHE A 181 42.94 4.43 -11.88
CA PHE A 181 42.89 4.04 -13.29
C PHE A 181 41.83 4.85 -14.03
N ASP A 182 42.23 5.53 -15.12
CA ASP A 182 41.31 6.32 -15.95
C ASP A 182 40.47 5.42 -16.84
N SER A 183 39.18 5.28 -16.60
CA SER A 183 38.27 4.42 -17.37
C SER A 183 38.19 4.79 -18.85
N ARG A 184 38.45 6.04 -19.23
CA ARG A 184 38.49 6.49 -20.63
C ARG A 184 39.56 5.77 -21.47
N ARG A 185 40.55 5.19 -20.82
CA ARG A 185 41.60 4.42 -21.51
C ARG A 185 41.14 3.05 -21.96
N PHE A 186 40.19 2.44 -21.24
CA PHE A 186 39.80 1.04 -21.46
C PHE A 186 38.30 0.83 -21.66
N ILE A 187 37.41 1.75 -21.34
CA ILE A 187 35.99 1.69 -21.68
C ILE A 187 35.81 2.40 -23.02
N LYS A 188 35.42 1.65 -24.04
CA LYS A 188 35.28 2.13 -25.42
C LYS A 188 33.85 2.05 -25.91
N THR A 189 33.42 3.07 -26.64
CA THR A 189 32.12 3.13 -27.30
C THR A 189 32.25 3.28 -28.78
N GLU A 190 31.20 2.90 -29.51
CA GLU A 190 30.99 3.15 -30.91
C GLU A 190 29.68 3.87 -31.15
N ARG A 191 29.57 4.69 -32.16
CA ARG A 191 28.36 5.44 -32.46
C ARG A 191 27.44 4.64 -33.37
N THR A 192 26.33 4.14 -32.83
CA THR A 192 25.33 3.39 -33.59
C THR A 192 23.96 4.04 -33.41
N ASN A 193 23.26 4.36 -34.51
CA ASN A 193 21.94 5.02 -34.50
C ASN A 193 21.86 6.27 -33.60
N HIS A 194 22.83 7.13 -33.70
CA HIS A 194 22.98 8.36 -32.88
C HIS A 194 23.12 8.15 -31.37
N LYS A 195 23.46 6.94 -30.95
CA LYS A 195 23.73 6.61 -29.54
C LYS A 195 25.13 6.03 -29.38
N ASN A 196 25.77 6.33 -28.29
CA ASN A 196 27.04 5.74 -27.89
C ASN A 196 26.76 4.35 -27.29
N MET A 197 27.13 3.30 -28.00
CA MET A 197 27.00 1.90 -27.60
C MET A 197 28.36 1.38 -27.16
N LEU A 198 28.37 0.49 -26.15
CA LEU A 198 29.61 -0.14 -25.69
C LEU A 198 30.20 -1.04 -26.75
N ASP A 199 31.49 -0.84 -27.07
CA ASP A 199 32.28 -1.82 -27.80
C ASP A 199 32.76 -2.90 -26.83
N ASN A 200 32.00 -3.99 -26.75
CA ASN A 200 32.26 -5.06 -25.78
C ASN A 200 33.60 -5.78 -25.98
N GLU A 201 33.98 -6.01 -27.23
CA GLU A 201 35.19 -6.81 -27.54
C GLU A 201 36.45 -6.02 -27.19
N LEU A 202 36.58 -4.82 -27.68
CA LEU A 202 37.72 -3.94 -27.44
C LEU A 202 37.80 -3.57 -25.92
N THR A 203 36.67 -3.26 -25.31
CA THR A 203 36.63 -2.94 -23.88
C THR A 203 37.11 -4.11 -23.03
N ASN A 204 36.59 -5.32 -23.26
CA ASN A 204 37.03 -6.51 -22.51
C ASN A 204 38.51 -6.78 -22.66
N GLN A 205 39.06 -6.63 -23.89
CA GLN A 205 40.50 -6.77 -24.13
C GLN A 205 41.31 -5.75 -23.33
N LEU A 206 40.93 -4.47 -23.39
CA LEU A 206 41.66 -3.39 -22.72
C LEU A 206 41.53 -3.46 -21.18
N VAL A 207 40.39 -3.87 -20.65
CA VAL A 207 40.20 -4.10 -19.21
C VAL A 207 41.15 -5.20 -18.74
N LYS A 208 41.18 -6.37 -19.42
CA LYS A 208 42.10 -7.45 -19.05
C LYS A 208 43.58 -7.03 -19.12
N GLN A 209 43.97 -6.23 -20.11
CA GLN A 209 45.32 -5.69 -20.23
C GLN A 209 45.65 -4.72 -19.10
N THR A 210 44.72 -3.81 -18.74
CA THR A 210 44.93 -2.80 -17.73
C THR A 210 45.12 -3.40 -16.37
N PHE A 211 44.31 -4.43 -16.02
CA PHE A 211 44.33 -5.10 -14.73
C PHE A 211 45.18 -6.37 -14.68
N ALA A 212 46.01 -6.63 -15.71
CA ALA A 212 46.85 -7.81 -15.77
C ALA A 212 47.86 -7.93 -14.60
N GLN A 213 48.28 -6.79 -14.02
CA GLN A 213 49.20 -6.75 -12.86
C GLN A 213 48.48 -6.91 -11.51
N GLN A 214 47.15 -7.03 -11.51
CA GLN A 214 46.27 -7.24 -10.35
C GLN A 214 46.61 -6.30 -9.19
N PRO A 215 46.30 -4.99 -9.30
CA PRO A 215 46.48 -4.07 -8.18
C PRO A 215 45.55 -4.48 -7.05
N HIS A 216 46.07 -4.49 -5.82
CA HIS A 216 45.30 -4.89 -4.63
C HIS A 216 44.05 -4.06 -4.43
N ILE A 217 44.17 -2.73 -4.61
CA ILE A 217 43.01 -1.81 -4.61
C ILE A 217 43.11 -0.95 -5.86
N ALA A 218 42.20 -1.15 -6.82
CA ALA A 218 42.08 -0.33 -8.00
C ALA A 218 40.91 0.63 -7.89
N LEU A 219 41.11 1.92 -8.15
CA LEU A 219 40.03 2.89 -8.15
C LEU A 219 39.76 3.45 -9.54
N VAL A 220 38.48 3.44 -9.95
CA VAL A 220 38.05 3.75 -11.33
C VAL A 220 36.93 4.77 -11.30
N PRO A 221 37.02 5.86 -12.08
CA PRO A 221 35.84 6.71 -12.34
C PRO A 221 34.82 5.94 -13.16
N GLY A 222 33.58 5.88 -12.68
CA GLY A 222 32.47 5.25 -13.44
C GLY A 222 31.94 6.17 -14.54
N PHE A 223 30.89 5.72 -15.29
CA PHE A 223 30.11 6.50 -16.24
C PHE A 223 30.87 6.93 -17.53
N ILE A 224 32.11 7.33 -17.43
CA ILE A 224 32.88 7.94 -18.50
C ILE A 224 33.60 6.94 -19.40
N SER A 225 33.63 7.22 -20.69
CA SER A 225 34.22 6.37 -21.74
C SER A 225 34.84 7.23 -22.86
N THR A 226 35.36 6.60 -23.89
CA THR A 226 35.78 7.30 -25.10
C THR A 226 35.30 6.53 -26.36
N ASP A 227 34.99 7.28 -27.39
CA ASP A 227 34.73 6.73 -28.70
C ASP A 227 35.99 6.06 -29.26
N ARG A 228 35.86 4.82 -29.78
CA ARG A 228 37.01 4.03 -30.24
C ARG A 228 37.73 4.60 -31.45
N ASP A 229 36.98 5.25 -32.33
CA ASP A 229 37.51 5.72 -33.61
C ASP A 229 38.05 7.14 -33.50
N THR A 230 37.33 8.04 -32.78
CA THR A 230 37.69 9.47 -32.69
C THR A 230 38.48 9.81 -31.42
N GLY A 231 38.44 8.93 -30.38
CA GLY A 231 39.03 9.22 -29.07
C GLY A 231 38.30 10.30 -28.26
N GLU A 232 37.16 10.77 -28.76
CA GLU A 232 36.33 11.75 -28.07
C GLU A 232 35.72 11.21 -26.80
N ILE A 233 35.58 12.08 -25.78
CA ILE A 233 34.96 11.68 -24.52
C ILE A 233 33.46 11.41 -24.74
N THR A 234 33.03 10.24 -24.34
CA THR A 234 31.66 9.79 -24.35
C THR A 234 31.24 9.37 -22.93
N ASN A 235 30.00 8.98 -22.75
CA ASN A 235 29.50 8.41 -21.51
C ASN A 235 28.56 7.25 -21.78
N LEU A 236 28.35 6.41 -20.75
CA LEU A 236 27.48 5.24 -20.81
C LEU A 236 26.00 5.56 -20.52
N GLY A 237 25.62 6.84 -20.40
CA GLY A 237 24.26 7.27 -20.15
C GLY A 237 23.83 7.06 -18.70
N ARG A 238 22.53 7.06 -18.47
CA ARG A 238 21.95 6.90 -17.12
C ARG A 238 22.42 5.58 -16.50
N GLY A 239 22.79 5.61 -15.21
CA GLY A 239 23.32 4.45 -14.50
C GLY A 239 24.71 4.01 -14.99
N GLY A 240 25.43 4.88 -15.70
CA GLY A 240 26.71 4.53 -16.33
C GLY A 240 27.79 4.05 -15.37
N SER A 241 27.79 4.50 -14.11
CA SER A 241 28.75 4.00 -13.10
C SER A 241 28.45 2.56 -12.70
N ASP A 242 27.17 2.18 -12.55
CA ASP A 242 26.76 0.79 -12.33
C ASP A 242 27.17 -0.06 -13.53
N TYR A 243 26.95 0.46 -14.72
CA TYR A 243 27.29 -0.25 -15.96
C TYR A 243 28.81 -0.40 -16.12
N THR A 244 29.61 0.62 -15.79
CA THR A 244 31.08 0.52 -15.76
C THR A 244 31.53 -0.62 -14.84
N ALA A 245 30.97 -0.68 -13.62
CA ALA A 245 31.32 -1.74 -12.66
C ALA A 245 30.95 -3.14 -13.15
N SER A 246 29.78 -3.27 -13.78
CA SER A 246 29.33 -4.54 -14.37
C SER A 246 30.21 -5.00 -15.53
N ILE A 247 30.63 -4.07 -16.41
CA ILE A 247 31.54 -4.34 -17.52
C ILE A 247 32.88 -4.87 -16.99
N ILE A 248 33.45 -4.17 -15.98
CA ILE A 248 34.72 -4.55 -15.38
C ILE A 248 34.57 -5.91 -14.69
N ALA A 249 33.52 -6.14 -13.91
CA ALA A 249 33.25 -7.41 -13.24
C ALA A 249 33.16 -8.57 -14.24
N ALA A 250 32.45 -8.38 -15.35
CA ALA A 250 32.31 -9.39 -16.39
C ALA A 250 33.63 -9.65 -17.15
N ALA A 251 34.40 -8.59 -17.43
CA ALA A 251 35.67 -8.71 -18.14
C ALA A 251 36.75 -9.44 -17.32
N LEU A 252 36.76 -9.23 -16.00
CA LEU A 252 37.72 -9.81 -15.05
C LEU A 252 37.24 -11.14 -14.44
N ASP A 253 36.05 -11.62 -14.82
CA ASP A 253 35.43 -12.81 -14.24
C ASP A 253 35.40 -12.75 -12.69
N ALA A 254 34.93 -11.60 -12.15
CA ALA A 254 34.89 -11.29 -10.73
C ALA A 254 33.99 -12.28 -9.95
N GLU A 255 34.33 -12.51 -8.68
CA GLU A 255 33.50 -13.34 -7.77
C GLU A 255 32.10 -12.76 -7.55
N VAL A 256 32.04 -11.43 -7.37
CA VAL A 256 30.82 -10.71 -7.07
C VAL A 256 30.91 -9.25 -7.50
N LEU A 257 29.79 -8.67 -7.94
CA LEU A 257 29.60 -7.24 -8.11
C LEU A 257 28.78 -6.72 -6.92
N GLU A 258 29.35 -5.87 -6.08
CA GLU A 258 28.62 -5.20 -4.99
C GLU A 258 28.24 -3.78 -5.39
N ILE A 259 26.95 -3.46 -5.32
CA ILE A 259 26.41 -2.12 -5.57
C ILE A 259 26.02 -1.51 -4.23
N TRP A 260 26.82 -0.54 -3.79
CA TRP A 260 26.61 0.19 -2.55
C TRP A 260 25.80 1.48 -2.82
N THR A 261 24.68 1.62 -2.13
CA THR A 261 23.69 2.70 -2.29
C THR A 261 23.14 3.14 -0.93
N ASP A 262 22.06 3.91 -0.90
CA ASP A 262 21.42 4.44 0.31
C ASP A 262 20.23 3.62 0.81
N VAL A 263 19.98 2.45 0.20
CA VAL A 263 18.90 1.53 0.59
C VAL A 263 19.44 0.16 0.96
N ASN A 264 18.70 -0.59 1.80
CA ASN A 264 19.10 -1.93 2.25
C ASN A 264 18.95 -3.04 1.18
N GLY A 265 18.86 -2.68 -0.10
CA GLY A 265 18.62 -3.61 -1.20
C GLY A 265 17.26 -3.39 -1.86
N PHE A 266 16.79 -4.39 -2.60
CA PHE A 266 15.45 -4.39 -3.16
C PHE A 266 14.42 -4.62 -2.06
N MET A 267 13.35 -3.83 -2.08
CA MET A 267 12.24 -3.93 -1.13
C MET A 267 11.02 -4.55 -1.81
N THR A 268 10.16 -5.20 -1.04
CA THR A 268 8.89 -5.78 -1.54
C THR A 268 7.96 -4.74 -2.16
N ALA A 269 8.10 -3.48 -1.77
CA ALA A 269 7.45 -2.30 -2.36
C ALA A 269 8.26 -1.04 -2.01
N ASP A 270 7.85 0.13 -2.53
CA ASP A 270 8.46 1.42 -2.16
C ASP A 270 8.16 1.73 -0.67
N PRO A 271 9.18 1.78 0.22
CA PRO A 271 8.99 2.01 1.65
C PRO A 271 8.43 3.40 1.97
N ARG A 272 8.51 4.35 1.04
CA ARG A 272 7.88 5.69 1.18
C ARG A 272 6.36 5.62 1.04
N VAL A 273 5.83 4.57 0.43
CA VAL A 273 4.40 4.33 0.24
C VAL A 273 3.89 3.28 1.21
N ILE A 274 4.66 2.22 1.43
CA ILE A 274 4.32 1.06 2.28
C ILE A 274 5.40 0.90 3.32
N LYS A 275 5.10 1.24 4.57
CA LYS A 275 6.07 1.17 5.69
C LYS A 275 6.46 -0.25 6.06
N GLU A 276 5.55 -1.20 5.86
CA GLU A 276 5.73 -2.63 6.13
C GLU A 276 6.57 -3.33 5.04
N ALA A 277 7.02 -2.58 4.02
CA ALA A 277 7.91 -3.14 3.00
C ALA A 277 9.23 -3.59 3.64
N TYR A 278 9.67 -4.78 3.31
CA TYR A 278 10.91 -5.38 3.82
C TYR A 278 11.86 -5.73 2.69
N THR A 279 13.14 -5.91 3.03
CA THR A 279 14.20 -6.24 2.06
C THR A 279 14.01 -7.66 1.52
N ILE A 280 14.08 -7.79 0.21
CA ILE A 280 14.10 -9.09 -0.49
C ILE A 280 15.52 -9.62 -0.43
N THR A 281 15.70 -10.79 0.14
CA THR A 281 17.04 -11.38 0.33
C THR A 281 17.66 -11.90 -0.96
N GLU A 282 16.86 -12.52 -1.83
CA GLU A 282 17.31 -13.11 -3.10
C GLU A 282 16.35 -12.78 -4.25
N LEU A 283 16.91 -12.44 -5.39
CA LEU A 283 16.22 -12.23 -6.67
C LEU A 283 16.95 -12.93 -7.79
N SER A 284 16.22 -13.40 -8.78
CA SER A 284 16.81 -13.76 -10.07
C SER A 284 17.18 -12.48 -10.86
N TYR A 285 18.08 -12.61 -11.84
CA TYR A 285 18.43 -11.47 -12.70
C TYR A 285 17.20 -10.89 -13.42
N ILE A 286 16.27 -11.76 -13.85
CA ILE A 286 15.05 -11.34 -14.54
C ILE A 286 14.13 -10.58 -13.60
N GLU A 287 13.88 -11.08 -12.39
CA GLU A 287 13.05 -10.37 -11.40
C GLU A 287 13.62 -9.00 -11.04
N ALA A 288 14.93 -8.91 -10.87
CA ALA A 288 15.59 -7.63 -10.58
C ALA A 288 15.44 -6.65 -11.77
N MET A 289 15.60 -7.10 -13.02
CA MET A 289 15.37 -6.28 -14.21
C MET A 289 13.93 -5.79 -14.29
N GLU A 290 12.94 -6.67 -14.04
CA GLU A 290 11.53 -6.31 -14.09
C GLU A 290 11.18 -5.25 -13.03
N LEU A 291 11.61 -5.44 -11.78
CA LEU A 291 11.40 -4.45 -10.73
C LEU A 291 11.98 -3.08 -11.10
N CYS A 292 13.18 -3.05 -11.68
CA CYS A 292 13.83 -1.80 -12.09
C CYS A 292 13.13 -1.14 -13.30
N ASN A 293 12.67 -1.93 -14.27
CA ASN A 293 11.97 -1.42 -15.44
C ASN A 293 10.66 -0.70 -15.05
N PHE A 294 9.97 -1.19 -14.02
CA PHE A 294 8.72 -0.62 -13.53
C PHE A 294 8.88 0.40 -12.38
N GLY A 295 10.10 0.87 -12.08
CA GLY A 295 10.29 2.04 -11.24
C GLY A 295 11.12 1.86 -9.97
N ALA A 296 11.58 0.65 -9.63
CA ALA A 296 12.52 0.44 -8.55
C ALA A 296 13.89 1.07 -8.94
N LYS A 297 14.23 2.18 -8.28
CA LYS A 297 15.46 2.94 -8.59
C LYS A 297 16.66 2.40 -7.80
N VAL A 298 16.90 1.10 -7.85
CA VAL A 298 17.95 0.44 -7.07
C VAL A 298 19.17 0.15 -7.93
N VAL A 299 18.96 -0.47 -9.11
CA VAL A 299 20.00 -0.77 -10.09
C VAL A 299 19.51 -0.35 -11.47
N TYR A 300 20.41 0.13 -12.32
CA TYR A 300 20.06 0.42 -13.70
C TYR A 300 19.97 -0.89 -14.51
N PRO A 301 18.84 -1.21 -15.19
CA PRO A 301 18.62 -2.52 -15.82
C PRO A 301 19.73 -3.01 -16.74
N PRO A 302 20.31 -2.19 -17.65
CA PRO A 302 21.44 -2.60 -18.50
C PRO A 302 22.68 -3.08 -17.74
N THR A 303 22.85 -2.66 -16.48
CA THR A 303 23.96 -3.11 -15.62
C THR A 303 23.93 -4.62 -15.37
N ILE A 304 22.74 -5.22 -15.34
CA ILE A 304 22.59 -6.63 -15.00
C ILE A 304 23.09 -7.54 -16.10
N TYR A 305 23.02 -7.11 -17.38
CA TYR A 305 23.30 -7.96 -18.54
C TYR A 305 24.73 -8.51 -18.59
N PRO A 306 25.83 -7.72 -18.45
CA PRO A 306 27.19 -8.25 -18.55
C PRO A 306 27.51 -9.33 -17.53
N VAL A 307 27.09 -9.13 -16.27
CA VAL A 307 27.34 -10.07 -15.18
C VAL A 307 26.38 -11.26 -15.21
N CYS A 308 25.15 -11.10 -15.72
CA CYS A 308 24.22 -12.20 -15.94
C CYS A 308 24.77 -13.24 -16.91
N VAL A 309 25.36 -12.81 -18.05
CA VAL A 309 25.97 -13.69 -19.04
C VAL A 309 27.12 -14.53 -18.45
N LYS A 310 27.77 -13.97 -17.43
CA LYS A 310 28.90 -14.61 -16.73
C LYS A 310 28.51 -15.35 -15.47
N ASN A 311 27.24 -15.35 -15.10
CA ASN A 311 26.72 -15.86 -13.81
C ASN A 311 27.40 -15.26 -12.58
N ILE A 312 27.83 -14.00 -12.66
CA ILE A 312 28.44 -13.28 -11.54
C ILE A 312 27.33 -12.71 -10.68
N PRO A 313 27.24 -13.07 -9.39
CA PRO A 313 26.20 -12.54 -8.51
C PRO A 313 26.36 -11.02 -8.28
N ILE A 314 25.23 -10.33 -8.15
CA ILE A 314 25.20 -8.92 -7.74
C ILE A 314 24.70 -8.87 -6.30
N LYS A 315 25.37 -8.13 -5.42
CA LYS A 315 24.87 -7.79 -4.08
C LYS A 315 24.56 -6.30 -4.03
N VAL A 316 23.36 -5.96 -3.61
CA VAL A 316 22.95 -4.57 -3.37
C VAL A 316 22.96 -4.33 -1.87
N LYS A 317 23.80 -3.41 -1.41
CA LYS A 317 24.10 -3.15 0.01
C LYS A 317 23.97 -1.66 0.35
N ASN A 318 23.76 -1.36 1.62
CA ASN A 318 23.60 0.01 2.10
C ASN A 318 24.90 0.55 2.68
N THR A 319 25.41 1.64 2.11
CA THR A 319 26.62 2.34 2.59
C THR A 319 26.51 2.84 4.03
N PHE A 320 25.29 3.21 4.46
CA PHE A 320 25.00 3.70 5.81
C PHE A 320 24.62 2.59 6.81
N ASN A 321 24.43 1.35 6.32
CA ASN A 321 24.17 0.17 7.13
C ASN A 321 24.92 -1.05 6.56
N PRO A 322 26.24 -1.08 6.61
CA PRO A 322 27.05 -2.10 5.93
C PRO A 322 26.88 -3.50 6.50
N THR A 323 26.37 -3.64 7.72
CA THR A 323 26.10 -4.94 8.37
C THR A 323 24.84 -5.61 7.84
N ASN A 324 23.94 -4.87 7.17
CA ASN A 324 22.76 -5.44 6.55
C ASN A 324 23.16 -6.30 5.35
N PRO A 325 22.69 -7.55 5.24
CA PRO A 325 23.08 -8.46 4.15
C PRO A 325 22.66 -7.96 2.76
N GLY A 326 21.65 -7.10 2.68
CA GLY A 326 21.13 -6.56 1.42
C GLY A 326 20.36 -7.57 0.58
N THR A 327 20.36 -7.37 -0.73
CA THR A 327 19.75 -8.27 -1.72
C THR A 327 20.82 -8.91 -2.57
N THR A 328 20.77 -10.24 -2.72
CA THR A 328 21.63 -10.98 -3.66
C THR A 328 20.86 -11.32 -4.92
N ILE A 329 21.39 -10.94 -6.08
CA ILE A 329 20.84 -11.24 -7.41
C ILE A 329 21.72 -12.30 -8.05
N LYS A 330 21.15 -13.45 -8.42
CA LYS A 330 21.90 -14.60 -8.98
C LYS A 330 21.00 -15.44 -9.89
N ALA A 331 21.59 -16.37 -10.66
CA ALA A 331 20.83 -17.19 -11.60
C ALA A 331 19.87 -18.16 -10.89
N GLU A 332 20.37 -18.86 -9.89
CA GLU A 332 19.59 -19.83 -9.12
C GLU A 332 19.27 -19.25 -7.74
N ILE A 333 17.99 -19.08 -7.46
CA ILE A 333 17.49 -18.60 -6.17
C ILE A 333 16.89 -19.74 -5.36
N SER A 334 16.89 -19.62 -4.04
CA SER A 334 16.18 -20.55 -3.18
C SER A 334 14.66 -20.42 -3.44
N ASP A 335 14.00 -21.58 -3.62
CA ASP A 335 12.54 -21.61 -3.76
C ASP A 335 11.90 -21.36 -2.38
N ASP A 336 11.36 -20.17 -2.19
CA ASP A 336 10.62 -19.77 -0.99
C ASP A 336 9.10 -19.94 -1.16
N HIS A 337 8.66 -20.57 -2.27
CA HIS A 337 7.27 -20.79 -2.65
C HIS A 337 6.39 -19.51 -2.70
N LYS A 338 6.99 -18.33 -2.64
CA LYS A 338 6.25 -17.07 -2.77
C LYS A 338 5.95 -16.79 -4.24
N PRO A 339 4.68 -16.53 -4.59
CA PRO A 339 4.31 -16.24 -5.98
C PRO A 339 4.87 -14.92 -6.48
N ILE A 340 5.07 -13.95 -5.58
CA ILE A 340 5.53 -12.59 -5.90
C ILE A 340 6.70 -12.23 -4.99
N LYS A 341 7.71 -11.61 -5.58
CA LYS A 341 8.89 -11.07 -4.88
C LYS A 341 8.75 -9.58 -4.55
N GLY A 342 8.14 -8.80 -5.45
CA GLY A 342 8.02 -7.37 -5.24
C GLY A 342 6.93 -6.70 -6.08
N ILE A 343 6.61 -5.48 -5.70
CA ILE A 343 5.68 -4.59 -6.41
C ILE A 343 6.45 -3.33 -6.78
N SER A 344 6.34 -2.92 -8.05
CA SER A 344 6.93 -1.68 -8.53
C SER A 344 5.88 -0.83 -9.23
N SER A 345 6.10 0.49 -9.37
CA SER A 345 5.15 1.37 -10.03
C SER A 345 5.80 2.56 -10.71
N ILE A 346 5.18 3.00 -11.81
CA ILE A 346 5.51 4.22 -12.55
C ILE A 346 4.31 5.15 -12.42
N ASN A 347 4.50 6.28 -11.75
CA ASN A 347 3.53 7.37 -11.77
C ASN A 347 3.75 8.27 -13.01
N GLY A 348 2.71 8.98 -13.45
CA GLY A 348 2.80 9.81 -14.65
C GLY A 348 2.85 8.97 -15.94
N THR A 349 1.98 7.97 -16.01
CA THR A 349 1.73 7.17 -17.22
C THR A 349 0.63 7.81 -18.06
N ALA A 350 0.83 7.86 -19.39
CA ALA A 350 -0.22 8.12 -20.35
C ALA A 350 -0.43 6.88 -21.22
N LEU A 351 -1.68 6.56 -21.54
CA LEU A 351 -2.05 5.55 -22.51
C LEU A 351 -2.44 6.23 -23.82
N ILE A 352 -1.80 5.83 -24.91
CA ILE A 352 -2.16 6.23 -26.27
C ILE A 352 -2.83 5.03 -26.91
N THR A 353 -4.07 5.22 -27.36
CA THR A 353 -4.82 4.16 -28.02
C THR A 353 -4.89 4.42 -29.52
N VAL A 354 -4.38 3.47 -30.29
CA VAL A 354 -4.48 3.37 -31.74
C VAL A 354 -5.67 2.49 -32.05
N THR A 355 -6.71 3.00 -32.69
CA THR A 355 -7.95 2.27 -32.99
C THR A 355 -8.35 2.42 -34.44
N GLY A 356 -8.68 1.33 -35.11
CA GLY A 356 -9.18 1.35 -36.48
C GLY A 356 -9.75 0.01 -36.92
N LEU A 357 -10.85 0.04 -37.67
CA LEU A 357 -11.46 -1.17 -38.25
C LEU A 357 -10.55 -1.82 -39.29
N SER A 358 -9.71 -1.02 -39.96
CA SER A 358 -8.75 -1.47 -40.97
C SER A 358 -7.48 -2.11 -40.37
N MET A 359 -7.35 -2.18 -39.06
CA MET A 359 -6.22 -2.85 -38.39
C MET A 359 -6.37 -4.37 -38.39
N VAL A 360 -7.60 -4.88 -38.41
CA VAL A 360 -7.92 -6.32 -38.29
C VAL A 360 -7.35 -7.09 -39.48
N GLY A 361 -6.47 -8.06 -39.22
CA GLY A 361 -5.82 -8.90 -40.23
C GLY A 361 -4.79 -8.19 -41.09
N VAL A 362 -4.41 -6.94 -40.79
CA VAL A 362 -3.40 -6.19 -41.57
C VAL A 362 -2.00 -6.39 -40.97
N ILE A 363 -1.15 -7.03 -41.76
CA ILE A 363 0.23 -7.31 -41.36
C ILE A 363 1.04 -6.02 -41.29
N GLY A 364 1.76 -5.83 -40.18
CA GLY A 364 2.79 -4.77 -40.08
C GLY A 364 2.33 -3.47 -39.41
N VAL A 365 1.11 -3.35 -38.92
CA VAL A 365 0.62 -2.18 -38.17
C VAL A 365 1.52 -1.91 -36.96
N ASN A 366 1.77 -2.92 -36.16
CA ASN A 366 2.64 -2.79 -34.95
C ASN A 366 4.07 -2.35 -35.34
N ARG A 367 4.64 -2.85 -36.47
CA ARG A 367 5.93 -2.36 -36.93
C ARG A 367 5.91 -0.85 -37.21
N ARG A 368 4.87 -0.35 -37.87
CA ARG A 368 4.73 1.09 -38.16
C ARG A 368 4.65 1.89 -36.88
N ILE A 369 3.85 1.45 -35.91
CA ILE A 369 3.69 2.09 -34.59
C ILE A 369 5.06 2.20 -33.88
N PHE A 370 5.74 1.07 -33.67
CA PHE A 370 6.97 1.05 -32.89
C PHE A 370 8.14 1.73 -33.63
N THR A 371 8.21 1.62 -34.98
CA THR A 371 9.21 2.33 -35.78
C THR A 371 9.04 3.85 -35.69
N ALA A 372 7.81 4.33 -35.77
CA ALA A 372 7.52 5.76 -35.66
C ALA A 372 7.94 6.34 -34.30
N LEU A 373 7.60 5.65 -33.21
CA LEU A 373 7.97 6.05 -31.85
C LEU A 373 9.49 5.97 -31.62
N ALA A 374 10.12 4.88 -32.05
CA ALA A 374 11.55 4.67 -31.91
C ALA A 374 12.38 5.74 -32.61
N ASN A 375 12.00 6.13 -33.85
CA ASN A 375 12.66 7.19 -34.63
C ASN A 375 12.63 8.56 -33.95
N ARG A 376 11.68 8.77 -33.01
CA ARG A 376 11.57 10.01 -32.23
C ARG A 376 12.11 9.87 -30.80
N GLY A 377 12.73 8.72 -30.49
CA GLY A 377 13.34 8.45 -29.20
C GLY A 377 12.31 8.25 -28.06
N ILE A 378 11.04 7.90 -28.38
CA ILE A 378 9.97 7.70 -27.41
C ILE A 378 10.03 6.26 -26.91
N SER A 379 10.14 6.09 -25.58
CA SER A 379 10.18 4.79 -24.92
C SER A 379 8.77 4.29 -24.60
N VAL A 380 8.47 3.07 -25.04
CA VAL A 380 7.24 2.34 -24.71
C VAL A 380 7.55 1.31 -23.63
N PHE A 381 6.85 1.35 -22.53
CA PHE A 381 7.07 0.41 -21.41
C PHE A 381 5.89 -0.53 -21.16
N MET A 382 4.76 -0.34 -21.84
CA MET A 382 3.61 -1.23 -21.79
C MET A 382 2.89 -1.27 -23.13
N VAL A 383 2.46 -2.45 -23.55
CA VAL A 383 1.62 -2.66 -24.73
C VAL A 383 0.46 -3.57 -24.34
N ALA A 384 -0.75 -3.15 -24.59
CA ALA A 384 -1.95 -3.95 -24.41
C ALA A 384 -2.74 -3.98 -25.72
N GLN A 385 -2.87 -5.17 -26.30
CA GLN A 385 -3.61 -5.39 -27.54
C GLN A 385 -4.68 -6.45 -27.32
N ALA A 386 -5.93 -6.15 -27.69
CA ALA A 386 -7.01 -7.13 -27.66
C ALA A 386 -6.88 -8.10 -28.85
N SER A 387 -7.38 -9.31 -28.67
CA SER A 387 -7.37 -10.36 -29.71
C SER A 387 -8.12 -9.96 -31.00
N SER A 388 -9.01 -8.98 -30.91
CA SER A 388 -9.74 -8.41 -32.07
C SER A 388 -8.85 -7.58 -33.01
N GLU A 389 -7.59 -7.27 -32.61
CA GLU A 389 -6.62 -6.47 -33.37
C GLU A 389 -7.09 -5.07 -33.79
N ASN A 390 -8.30 -4.65 -33.40
CA ASN A 390 -8.89 -3.36 -33.78
C ASN A 390 -8.41 -2.20 -32.88
N SER A 391 -7.69 -2.50 -31.81
CA SER A 391 -7.20 -1.50 -30.85
C SER A 391 -5.89 -1.96 -30.20
N THR A 392 -4.89 -1.06 -30.18
CA THR A 392 -3.64 -1.24 -29.45
C THR A 392 -3.42 -0.05 -28.53
N SER A 393 -3.29 -0.30 -27.24
CA SER A 393 -2.98 0.72 -26.23
C SER A 393 -1.51 0.64 -25.85
N ILE A 394 -0.84 1.78 -25.84
CA ILE A 394 0.60 1.92 -25.62
C ILE A 394 0.82 2.82 -24.42
N GLY A 395 1.58 2.33 -23.44
CA GLY A 395 1.99 3.08 -22.25
C GLY A 395 3.28 3.83 -22.50
N VAL A 396 3.23 5.15 -22.37
CA VAL A 396 4.38 6.06 -22.44
C VAL A 396 4.40 6.97 -21.21
N ARG A 397 5.52 7.67 -20.99
CA ARG A 397 5.58 8.73 -19.97
C ARG A 397 4.63 9.86 -20.36
N ASP A 398 4.04 10.49 -19.35
CA ASP A 398 3.08 11.57 -19.56
C ASP A 398 3.69 12.77 -20.32
N GLU A 399 4.99 13.04 -20.12
CA GLU A 399 5.76 14.07 -20.83
C GLU A 399 5.93 13.80 -22.34
N ASP A 400 5.94 12.52 -22.74
CA ASP A 400 6.09 12.11 -24.14
C ASP A 400 4.75 11.94 -24.88
N ALA A 401 3.63 12.01 -24.17
CA ALA A 401 2.33 11.60 -24.70
C ALA A 401 1.87 12.41 -25.91
N GLU A 402 2.01 13.75 -25.88
CA GLU A 402 1.62 14.60 -27.03
C GLU A 402 2.48 14.34 -28.25
N LYS A 403 3.80 14.26 -28.03
CA LYS A 403 4.76 13.99 -29.11
C LYS A 403 4.50 12.61 -29.73
N ALA A 404 4.19 11.61 -28.91
CA ALA A 404 3.88 10.26 -29.36
C ALA A 404 2.57 10.22 -30.18
N ALA A 405 1.51 10.87 -29.71
CA ALA A 405 0.25 10.93 -30.42
C ALA A 405 0.37 11.70 -31.74
N GLN A 406 1.13 12.81 -31.78
CA GLN A 406 1.39 13.55 -33.00
C GLN A 406 2.09 12.67 -34.02
N VAL A 407 3.18 12.01 -33.66
CA VAL A 407 3.96 11.15 -34.56
C VAL A 407 3.12 10.00 -35.11
N LEU A 408 2.25 9.42 -34.31
CA LEU A 408 1.34 8.35 -34.72
C LEU A 408 0.25 8.88 -35.65
N ASN A 409 -0.35 10.04 -35.37
CA ASN A 409 -1.31 10.69 -36.27
C ASN A 409 -0.67 11.02 -37.65
N GLU A 410 0.57 11.51 -37.66
CA GLU A 410 1.34 11.73 -38.93
C GLU A 410 1.60 10.40 -39.67
N THR A 411 1.94 9.34 -38.96
CA THR A 411 2.26 8.02 -39.53
C THR A 411 1.04 7.34 -40.17
N PHE A 412 -0.15 7.58 -39.61
CA PHE A 412 -1.41 7.00 -40.06
C PHE A 412 -2.37 8.02 -40.66
N ALA A 413 -1.83 9.16 -41.14
CA ALA A 413 -2.64 10.27 -41.65
C ALA A 413 -3.61 9.86 -42.76
N ALA A 414 -3.16 9.06 -43.75
CA ALA A 414 -3.99 8.59 -44.84
C ALA A 414 -5.16 7.71 -44.36
N GLU A 415 -4.90 6.78 -43.43
CA GLU A 415 -5.93 5.88 -42.89
C GLU A 415 -6.94 6.64 -42.01
N ILE A 416 -6.51 7.74 -41.40
CA ILE A 416 -7.37 8.60 -40.59
C ILE A 416 -8.24 9.46 -41.52
N GLU A 417 -7.68 10.01 -42.59
CA GLU A 417 -8.41 10.81 -43.60
C GLU A 417 -9.47 9.97 -44.32
N ASP A 418 -9.15 8.72 -44.63
CA ASP A 418 -10.06 7.76 -45.24
C ASP A 418 -11.13 7.19 -44.26
N GLY A 419 -11.05 7.54 -42.98
CA GLY A 419 -11.96 7.03 -41.92
C GLY A 419 -11.72 5.57 -41.53
N ALA A 420 -10.62 4.96 -41.98
CA ALA A 420 -10.22 3.59 -41.67
C ALA A 420 -9.59 3.44 -40.27
N MET A 421 -9.03 4.52 -39.73
CA MET A 421 -8.49 4.64 -38.38
C MET A 421 -9.01 5.92 -37.74
N PHE A 422 -9.05 5.91 -36.39
CA PHE A 422 -9.42 7.08 -35.60
C PHE A 422 -8.17 7.86 -35.19
N PRO A 423 -8.25 9.20 -35.00
CA PRO A 423 -7.19 9.96 -34.37
C PRO A 423 -6.77 9.38 -33.04
N MET A 424 -5.49 9.48 -32.72
CA MET A 424 -4.93 8.89 -31.48
C MET A 424 -5.61 9.49 -30.25
N HIS A 425 -6.09 8.61 -29.36
CA HIS A 425 -6.70 9.02 -28.09
C HIS A 425 -5.67 8.92 -26.97
N ILE A 426 -5.45 10.04 -26.25
CA ILE A 426 -4.55 10.10 -25.09
C ILE A 426 -5.39 10.05 -23.81
N LYS A 427 -5.08 9.12 -22.91
CA LYS A 427 -5.64 9.05 -21.57
C LYS A 427 -4.54 9.32 -20.55
N ARG A 428 -4.67 10.40 -19.78
CA ARG A 428 -3.71 10.88 -18.77
C ARG A 428 -4.19 10.62 -17.34
N GLY A 429 -3.37 11.02 -16.35
CA GLY A 429 -3.69 10.88 -14.93
C GLY A 429 -3.66 9.42 -14.48
N LEU A 430 -2.72 8.65 -15.04
CA LEU A 430 -2.60 7.21 -14.83
C LEU A 430 -1.28 6.85 -14.16
N ALA A 431 -1.26 5.66 -13.56
CA ALA A 431 -0.07 5.02 -13.04
C ALA A 431 -0.04 3.55 -13.47
N THR A 432 1.13 3.06 -13.81
CA THR A 432 1.37 1.64 -14.10
C THR A 432 1.93 0.98 -12.86
N VAL A 433 1.38 -0.19 -12.51
CA VAL A 433 1.84 -1.04 -11.41
C VAL A 433 2.24 -2.39 -11.99
N ALA A 434 3.35 -2.94 -11.53
CA ALA A 434 3.78 -4.28 -11.85
C ALA A 434 3.99 -5.10 -10.58
N ILE A 435 3.45 -6.31 -10.55
CA ILE A 435 3.82 -7.35 -9.58
C ILE A 435 4.82 -8.27 -10.25
N VAL A 436 5.90 -8.60 -9.53
CA VAL A 436 7.03 -9.35 -10.09
C VAL A 436 7.31 -10.60 -9.24
N GLY A 437 7.49 -11.74 -9.90
CA GLY A 437 7.86 -13.01 -9.29
C GLY A 437 7.85 -14.17 -10.28
N ALA A 438 8.93 -14.94 -10.33
CA ALA A 438 9.09 -16.04 -11.28
C ALA A 438 8.07 -17.18 -11.09
N ASN A 439 7.67 -17.44 -9.83
CA ASN A 439 6.73 -18.52 -9.51
C ASN A 439 5.27 -18.19 -9.85
N MET A 440 4.99 -16.94 -10.23
CA MET A 440 3.61 -16.48 -10.42
C MET A 440 2.93 -17.12 -11.65
N LYS A 441 3.68 -17.40 -12.70
CA LYS A 441 3.15 -17.98 -13.97
C LYS A 441 2.62 -19.40 -13.78
N ASP A 442 3.27 -20.18 -12.93
CA ASP A 442 2.96 -21.61 -12.71
C ASP A 442 2.03 -21.83 -11.50
N LEU A 443 1.72 -20.77 -10.74
CA LEU A 443 0.85 -20.84 -9.57
C LEU A 443 -0.60 -20.46 -9.93
N PRO A 444 -1.53 -21.45 -9.96
CA PRO A 444 -2.94 -21.17 -10.25
C PRO A 444 -3.55 -20.14 -9.31
N GLY A 445 -4.35 -19.23 -9.88
CA GLY A 445 -5.07 -18.22 -9.10
C GLY A 445 -4.33 -16.92 -8.84
N SER A 446 -3.06 -16.76 -9.18
CA SER A 446 -2.29 -15.53 -8.94
C SER A 446 -2.94 -14.28 -9.57
N ALA A 447 -3.30 -14.34 -10.85
CA ALA A 447 -4.01 -13.26 -11.53
C ALA A 447 -5.43 -13.04 -10.95
N GLY A 448 -6.14 -14.11 -10.62
CA GLY A 448 -7.46 -14.04 -9.97
C GLY A 448 -7.40 -13.34 -8.61
N LYS A 449 -6.38 -13.65 -7.79
CA LYS A 449 -6.12 -13.00 -6.51
C LYS A 449 -5.82 -11.51 -6.69
N LEU A 450 -4.97 -11.14 -7.66
CA LEU A 450 -4.63 -9.75 -7.97
C LEU A 450 -5.88 -8.94 -8.35
N PHE A 451 -6.56 -9.33 -9.41
CA PHE A 451 -7.71 -8.56 -9.92
C PHE A 451 -8.91 -8.62 -8.97
N GLY A 452 -9.10 -9.73 -8.26
CA GLY A 452 -10.11 -9.84 -7.20
C GLY A 452 -9.85 -8.91 -6.03
N THR A 453 -8.58 -8.75 -5.62
CA THR A 453 -8.19 -7.81 -4.55
C THR A 453 -8.43 -6.36 -4.96
N LEU A 454 -8.03 -5.99 -6.18
CA LEU A 454 -8.27 -4.65 -6.72
C LEU A 454 -9.77 -4.34 -6.84
N GLY A 455 -10.55 -5.28 -7.42
CA GLY A 455 -11.99 -5.11 -7.62
C GLY A 455 -12.76 -4.96 -6.30
N ARG A 456 -12.50 -5.83 -5.31
CA ARG A 456 -13.11 -5.71 -3.97
C ARG A 456 -12.76 -4.40 -3.26
N SER A 457 -11.62 -3.82 -3.60
CA SER A 457 -11.20 -2.52 -3.06
C SER A 457 -11.72 -1.32 -3.87
N GLY A 458 -12.56 -1.57 -4.89
CA GLY A 458 -13.13 -0.54 -5.76
C GLY A 458 -12.13 0.10 -6.72
N ILE A 459 -11.05 -0.60 -7.05
CA ILE A 459 -10.02 -0.12 -7.97
C ILE A 459 -10.27 -0.70 -9.36
N SER A 460 -10.52 0.17 -10.34
CA SER A 460 -10.69 -0.20 -11.74
C SER A 460 -9.34 -0.34 -12.42
N VAL A 461 -9.12 -1.48 -13.08
CA VAL A 461 -7.98 -1.71 -13.98
C VAL A 461 -8.32 -1.22 -15.36
N ILE A 462 -7.52 -0.30 -15.90
CA ILE A 462 -7.77 0.35 -17.19
C ILE A 462 -7.19 -0.46 -18.36
N ALA A 463 -5.99 -0.99 -18.15
CA ALA A 463 -5.29 -1.87 -19.09
C ALA A 463 -4.43 -2.85 -18.29
N CYS A 464 -4.15 -4.02 -18.85
CA CYS A 464 -3.21 -4.98 -18.28
C CYS A 464 -2.41 -5.68 -19.37
N ALA A 465 -1.21 -6.14 -19.00
CA ALA A 465 -0.35 -6.95 -19.86
C ALA A 465 0.28 -8.06 -19.01
N GLN A 466 0.25 -9.28 -19.55
CA GLN A 466 0.90 -10.46 -19.00
C GLN A 466 1.32 -11.36 -20.17
N GLY A 467 2.62 -11.59 -20.34
CA GLY A 467 3.15 -12.53 -21.33
C GLY A 467 3.19 -13.97 -20.83
N ALA A 468 3.28 -14.92 -21.73
CA ALA A 468 3.31 -16.35 -21.38
C ALA A 468 4.61 -16.76 -20.68
N SER A 469 5.72 -16.06 -20.93
CA SER A 469 7.05 -16.32 -20.37
C SER A 469 7.48 -15.28 -19.33
N GLU A 470 6.64 -14.26 -19.10
CA GLU A 470 6.99 -13.12 -18.23
C GLU A 470 6.80 -13.44 -16.75
N THR A 471 7.70 -12.86 -15.97
CA THR A 471 7.70 -12.95 -14.52
C THR A 471 6.97 -11.78 -13.87
N ASN A 472 6.19 -11.02 -14.66
CA ASN A 472 5.41 -9.89 -14.18
C ASN A 472 3.95 -9.92 -14.69
N ILE A 473 3.06 -9.29 -13.92
CA ILE A 473 1.76 -8.82 -14.40
C ILE A 473 1.78 -7.31 -14.22
N SER A 474 1.71 -6.57 -15.32
CA SER A 474 1.62 -5.11 -15.30
C SER A 474 0.21 -4.65 -15.62
N PHE A 475 -0.25 -3.61 -14.93
CA PHE A 475 -1.59 -3.06 -15.12
C PHE A 475 -1.62 -1.57 -14.81
N VAL A 476 -2.61 -0.89 -15.38
CA VAL A 476 -2.77 0.56 -15.29
C VAL A 476 -4.01 0.90 -14.46
N VAL A 477 -3.83 1.83 -13.53
CA VAL A 477 -4.88 2.38 -12.68
C VAL A 477 -4.87 3.91 -12.76
N LYS A 478 -5.91 4.57 -12.25
CA LYS A 478 -5.87 6.03 -12.05
C LYS A 478 -4.82 6.40 -11.01
N SER A 479 -4.10 7.51 -11.21
CA SER A 479 -3.06 7.97 -10.28
C SER A 479 -3.58 8.18 -8.85
N GLU A 480 -4.83 8.64 -8.70
CA GLU A 480 -5.50 8.77 -7.40
C GLU A 480 -5.66 7.46 -6.63
N SER A 481 -5.73 6.34 -7.34
CA SER A 481 -5.89 5.00 -6.77
C SER A 481 -4.56 4.28 -6.54
N LEU A 482 -3.43 4.82 -7.00
CA LEU A 482 -2.13 4.16 -6.96
C LEU A 482 -1.75 3.71 -5.54
N ARG A 483 -1.79 4.61 -4.57
CA ARG A 483 -1.42 4.31 -3.19
C ARG A 483 -2.29 3.20 -2.60
N LYS A 484 -3.61 3.26 -2.85
CA LYS A 484 -4.54 2.23 -2.40
C LYS A 484 -4.24 0.88 -3.07
N ALA A 485 -3.97 0.89 -4.38
CA ALA A 485 -3.62 -0.33 -5.13
C ALA A 485 -2.37 -1.01 -4.56
N LEU A 486 -1.30 -0.24 -4.34
CA LEU A 486 -0.04 -0.77 -3.77
C LEU A 486 -0.27 -1.39 -2.40
N ASN A 487 -1.02 -0.72 -1.51
CA ASN A 487 -1.30 -1.24 -0.16
C ASN A 487 -2.12 -2.54 -0.19
N VAL A 488 -3.22 -2.59 -0.96
CA VAL A 488 -4.07 -3.80 -0.98
C VAL A 488 -3.38 -4.99 -1.62
N ILE A 489 -2.50 -4.77 -2.60
CA ILE A 489 -1.71 -5.84 -3.20
C ILE A 489 -0.65 -6.32 -2.22
N HIS A 490 0.08 -5.40 -1.58
CA HIS A 490 1.10 -5.76 -0.60
C HIS A 490 0.50 -6.56 0.55
N ASP A 491 -0.60 -6.08 1.14
CA ASP A 491 -1.36 -6.80 2.17
C ASP A 491 -1.78 -8.20 1.71
N SER A 492 -2.31 -8.31 0.48
CA SER A 492 -2.81 -9.57 -0.04
C SER A 492 -1.71 -10.61 -0.33
N PHE A 493 -0.54 -10.19 -0.81
CA PHE A 493 0.47 -11.12 -1.33
C PHE A 493 1.69 -11.30 -0.44
N PHE A 494 2.11 -10.28 0.27
CA PHE A 494 3.31 -10.38 1.09
C PHE A 494 2.99 -10.75 2.53
N LEU A 495 1.66 -10.76 2.86
CA LEU A 495 1.21 -10.86 4.21
C LEU A 495 2.11 -10.01 5.10
N SER A 496 1.72 -8.78 5.35
CA SER A 496 1.95 -8.31 6.70
C SER A 496 1.50 -9.49 7.58
N GLU A 497 2.26 -9.86 8.54
CA GLU A 497 1.87 -10.91 9.51
C GLU A 497 0.45 -10.68 10.03
N TYR A 498 -0.15 -9.53 9.65
CA TYR A 498 -1.42 -9.02 10.16
C TYR A 498 -2.32 -8.49 9.03
N LYS A 499 -3.59 -8.89 9.07
CA LYS A 499 -4.66 -8.25 8.31
C LYS A 499 -4.96 -6.89 8.94
N VAL A 500 -4.88 -5.80 8.17
CA VAL A 500 -5.16 -4.45 8.68
C VAL A 500 -6.59 -4.02 8.35
N LEU A 501 -7.35 -3.54 9.35
CA LEU A 501 -8.60 -2.81 9.15
C LEU A 501 -8.40 -1.36 9.61
N ASN A 502 -8.76 -0.40 8.73
CA ASN A 502 -8.69 1.03 9.02
C ASN A 502 -10.06 1.53 9.51
N LEU A 503 -10.13 1.92 10.77
CA LEU A 503 -11.36 2.29 11.44
C LEU A 503 -11.52 3.82 11.54
N PHE A 504 -12.69 4.32 11.14
CA PHE A 504 -13.14 5.68 11.35
C PHE A 504 -14.29 5.65 12.37
N ILE A 505 -14.04 6.04 13.60
CA ILE A 505 -15.02 5.97 14.70
C ILE A 505 -15.69 7.34 14.86
N CYS A 506 -17.00 7.38 14.65
CA CYS A 506 -17.81 8.57 14.83
C CYS A 506 -18.70 8.43 16.07
N GLY A 507 -18.57 9.39 17.01
CA GLY A 507 -19.22 9.37 18.30
C GLY A 507 -18.36 8.79 19.40
N VAL A 508 -17.84 9.63 20.28
CA VAL A 508 -16.97 9.29 21.43
C VAL A 508 -17.73 9.42 22.77
N GLY A 509 -19.05 9.29 22.71
CA GLY A 509 -19.87 9.21 23.92
C GLY A 509 -19.74 7.87 24.63
N THR A 510 -20.76 7.52 25.39
CA THR A 510 -20.76 6.32 26.27
C THR A 510 -20.41 5.02 25.52
N VAL A 511 -20.96 4.78 24.35
CA VAL A 511 -20.67 3.55 23.56
C VAL A 511 -19.33 3.63 22.85
N GLY A 512 -19.08 4.74 22.13
CA GLY A 512 -17.85 4.87 21.33
C GLY A 512 -16.59 4.97 22.18
N GLY A 513 -16.65 5.63 23.36
CA GLY A 513 -15.52 5.64 24.30
C GLY A 513 -15.19 4.24 24.83
N LYS A 514 -16.23 3.43 25.16
CA LYS A 514 -16.02 2.03 25.58
C LYS A 514 -15.51 1.15 24.45
N LEU A 515 -15.90 1.41 23.20
CA LEU A 515 -15.38 0.71 22.04
C LEU A 515 -13.88 0.98 21.86
N ILE A 516 -13.45 2.24 21.93
CA ILE A 516 -12.04 2.61 21.82
C ILE A 516 -11.21 1.95 22.94
N GLU A 517 -11.73 1.93 24.16
CA GLU A 517 -11.11 1.24 25.29
C GLU A 517 -10.95 -0.27 25.01
N GLN A 518 -12.01 -0.94 24.52
CA GLN A 518 -11.96 -2.38 24.16
C GLN A 518 -10.98 -2.65 23.02
N ILE A 519 -10.93 -1.82 21.97
CA ILE A 519 -9.96 -1.94 20.87
C ILE A 519 -8.54 -1.86 21.43
N ARG A 520 -8.26 -0.87 22.29
CA ARG A 520 -6.96 -0.69 22.92
C ARG A 520 -6.55 -1.91 23.75
N GLN A 521 -7.43 -2.42 24.59
CA GLN A 521 -7.17 -3.59 25.44
C GLN A 521 -6.92 -4.87 24.64
N GLN A 522 -7.58 -5.04 23.50
CA GLN A 522 -7.48 -6.26 22.69
C GLN A 522 -6.41 -6.17 21.60
N TYR A 523 -5.79 -5.00 21.38
CA TYR A 523 -4.89 -4.75 20.26
C TYR A 523 -3.78 -5.81 20.13
N GLU A 524 -2.99 -6.02 21.17
CA GLU A 524 -1.89 -6.99 21.15
C GLU A 524 -2.39 -8.46 21.06
N THR A 525 -3.53 -8.77 21.69
CA THR A 525 -4.14 -10.11 21.61
C THR A 525 -4.60 -10.44 20.20
N LEU A 526 -5.26 -9.49 19.52
CA LEU A 526 -5.71 -9.66 18.14
C LEU A 526 -4.54 -9.79 17.19
N LYS A 527 -3.50 -8.99 17.39
CA LYS A 527 -2.29 -9.04 16.60
C LYS A 527 -1.59 -10.40 16.73
N ALA A 528 -1.39 -10.87 17.95
CA ALA A 528 -0.68 -12.13 18.22
C ALA A 528 -1.51 -13.38 17.86
N ARG A 529 -2.82 -13.38 18.15
CA ARG A 529 -3.66 -14.58 18.06
C ARG A 529 -4.40 -14.70 16.73
N ASN A 530 -4.88 -13.59 16.19
CA ASN A 530 -5.74 -13.55 15.02
C ASN A 530 -5.03 -12.96 13.78
N GLN A 531 -3.76 -12.55 13.91
CA GLN A 531 -3.04 -11.85 12.86
C GLN A 531 -3.85 -10.65 12.32
N LEU A 532 -4.51 -9.91 13.23
CA LEU A 532 -5.37 -8.77 12.92
C LEU A 532 -4.87 -7.52 13.62
N GLN A 533 -4.64 -6.47 12.85
CA GLN A 533 -4.34 -5.13 13.33
C GLN A 533 -5.52 -4.20 13.09
N LEU A 534 -6.09 -3.66 14.16
CA LEU A 534 -7.12 -2.63 14.10
C LEU A 534 -6.46 -1.26 14.15
N ASN A 535 -6.42 -0.56 13.03
CA ASN A 535 -5.81 0.75 12.89
C ASN A 535 -6.89 1.83 12.98
N VAL A 536 -6.99 2.54 14.10
CA VAL A 536 -7.93 3.65 14.24
C VAL A 536 -7.33 4.89 13.59
N VAL A 537 -7.80 5.23 12.39
CA VAL A 537 -7.28 6.32 11.55
C VAL A 537 -8.10 7.60 11.61
N GLY A 538 -9.28 7.55 12.20
CA GLY A 538 -10.13 8.72 12.40
C GLY A 538 -11.02 8.57 13.63
N ILE A 539 -11.11 9.62 14.43
CA ILE A 539 -12.04 9.74 15.57
C ILE A 539 -12.77 11.07 15.45
N ALA A 540 -14.11 11.02 15.49
CA ALA A 540 -14.95 12.21 15.42
C ALA A 540 -15.92 12.29 16.60
N SER A 541 -16.04 13.49 17.17
CA SER A 541 -17.09 13.90 18.10
C SER A 541 -18.20 14.67 17.34
N SER A 542 -19.17 15.20 18.07
CA SER A 542 -20.23 16.04 17.49
C SER A 542 -19.74 17.36 16.89
N LYS A 543 -18.51 17.80 17.21
CA LYS A 543 -17.99 19.11 16.81
C LYS A 543 -16.59 19.06 16.18
N ARG A 544 -15.79 18.05 16.48
CA ARG A 544 -14.38 17.99 16.12
C ARG A 544 -14.00 16.59 15.66
N ALA A 545 -12.98 16.51 14.78
CA ALA A 545 -12.44 15.25 14.31
C ALA A 545 -10.92 15.31 14.22
N ILE A 546 -10.29 14.18 14.45
CA ILE A 546 -8.85 13.95 14.27
C ILE A 546 -8.63 12.79 13.30
N PHE A 547 -7.61 12.91 12.47
CA PHE A 547 -7.26 11.91 11.48
C PHE A 547 -5.76 11.70 11.43
N ASN A 548 -5.33 10.44 11.30
CA ASN A 548 -3.95 10.08 11.04
C ASN A 548 -3.93 8.78 10.24
N ARG A 549 -3.30 8.79 9.06
CA ARG A 549 -3.21 7.61 8.17
C ARG A 549 -2.45 6.46 8.80
N GLU A 550 -1.53 6.76 9.70
CA GLU A 550 -0.65 5.79 10.36
C GLU A 550 -1.27 5.19 11.63
N GLY A 551 -2.43 5.68 12.03
CA GLY A 551 -3.11 5.36 13.27
C GLY A 551 -3.01 6.45 14.31
N LEU A 552 -4.05 6.54 15.12
CA LEU A 552 -4.17 7.51 16.22
C LEU A 552 -3.67 6.87 17.52
N ASP A 553 -3.05 7.66 18.38
CA ASP A 553 -2.75 7.29 19.76
C ASP A 553 -4.05 7.24 20.57
N LEU A 554 -4.44 6.03 20.97
CA LEU A 554 -5.68 5.79 21.71
C LEU A 554 -5.58 6.11 23.21
N ASP A 555 -4.39 6.38 23.72
CA ASP A 555 -4.19 6.82 25.10
C ASP A 555 -4.47 8.32 25.28
N HIS A 556 -4.12 9.12 24.25
CA HIS A 556 -4.21 10.59 24.30
C HIS A 556 -5.24 11.18 23.31
N TYR A 557 -6.13 10.38 22.71
CA TYR A 557 -7.05 10.88 21.69
C TYR A 557 -8.03 11.94 22.23
N HIS A 558 -8.37 11.91 23.51
CA HIS A 558 -9.25 12.92 24.12
C HIS A 558 -8.63 14.32 24.08
N GLU A 559 -7.35 14.43 24.41
CA GLU A 559 -6.61 15.70 24.40
C GLU A 559 -6.44 16.21 22.98
N ALA A 560 -6.06 15.31 22.07
CA ALA A 560 -5.94 15.63 20.65
C ALA A 560 -7.27 16.11 20.05
N LEU A 561 -8.38 15.49 20.44
CA LEU A 561 -9.70 15.86 19.97
C LEU A 561 -10.17 17.24 20.51
N GLN A 562 -9.76 17.61 21.73
CA GLN A 562 -10.08 18.93 22.29
C GLN A 562 -9.44 20.10 21.54
N THR A 563 -8.26 19.89 20.98
CA THR A 563 -7.50 20.90 20.23
C THR A 563 -7.71 20.83 18.72
N ALA A 564 -8.40 19.79 18.23
CA ALA A 564 -8.64 19.53 16.82
C ALA A 564 -9.52 20.60 16.15
N GLN A 565 -9.47 20.65 14.84
CA GLN A 565 -10.32 21.52 14.02
C GLN A 565 -11.80 21.11 14.14
N LEU A 566 -12.66 22.11 13.97
CA LEU A 566 -14.12 21.89 13.89
C LEU A 566 -14.43 21.04 12.65
N SER A 567 -15.32 20.09 12.83
CA SER A 567 -15.74 19.18 11.76
C SER A 567 -17.25 19.16 11.66
N THR A 568 -17.75 19.25 10.43
CA THR A 568 -19.15 19.04 10.08
C THR A 568 -19.32 17.65 9.47
N PRO A 569 -20.55 17.11 9.36
CA PRO A 569 -20.77 15.86 8.63
C PRO A 569 -20.21 15.87 7.21
N GLU A 570 -20.28 16.99 6.51
CA GLU A 570 -19.74 17.13 5.16
C GLU A 570 -18.20 17.10 5.14
N THR A 571 -17.54 17.86 6.02
CA THR A 571 -16.07 17.82 6.11
C THR A 571 -15.58 16.46 6.55
N LEU A 572 -16.28 15.79 7.47
CA LEU A 572 -15.99 14.41 7.90
C LEU A 572 -16.02 13.45 6.70
N ARG A 573 -17.11 13.49 5.91
CA ARG A 573 -17.25 12.68 4.69
C ARG A 573 -16.11 12.96 3.72
N ASN A 574 -15.85 14.23 3.39
CA ASN A 574 -14.83 14.60 2.41
C ASN A 574 -13.46 14.09 2.85
N THR A 575 -13.06 14.34 4.09
CA THR A 575 -11.77 13.87 4.62
C THR A 575 -11.64 12.33 4.54
N ILE A 576 -12.67 11.58 4.97
CA ILE A 576 -12.63 10.11 4.92
C ILE A 576 -12.51 9.60 3.48
N THR A 577 -13.25 10.20 2.54
CA THR A 577 -13.20 9.78 1.13
C THR A 577 -11.88 10.18 0.45
N GLU A 578 -11.34 11.37 0.75
CA GLU A 578 -10.03 11.84 0.26
C GLU A 578 -8.85 11.04 0.84
N MET A 579 -8.95 10.58 2.07
CA MET A 579 -7.96 9.66 2.65
C MET A 579 -7.84 8.36 1.84
N ASN A 580 -8.89 7.91 1.18
CA ASN A 580 -8.92 6.76 0.28
C ASN A 580 -8.12 5.55 0.82
N MET A 581 -8.39 5.18 2.08
CA MET A 581 -7.71 4.08 2.76
C MET A 581 -8.28 2.73 2.31
N PHE A 582 -7.44 1.71 2.25
CA PHE A 582 -7.90 0.32 2.00
C PHE A 582 -8.55 -0.27 3.26
N ASN A 583 -9.35 -1.34 3.10
CA ASN A 583 -10.04 -2.02 4.21
C ASN A 583 -10.66 -1.05 5.22
N SER A 584 -11.33 -0.01 4.72
CA SER A 584 -11.93 1.04 5.55
C SER A 584 -13.25 0.60 6.13
N VAL A 585 -13.45 0.91 7.40
CA VAL A 585 -14.70 0.68 8.13
C VAL A 585 -15.11 1.97 8.84
N PHE A 586 -16.28 2.49 8.50
CA PHE A 586 -16.90 3.58 9.24
C PHE A 586 -17.78 3.03 10.36
N VAL A 587 -17.50 3.43 11.59
CA VAL A 587 -18.18 2.95 12.80
C VAL A 587 -18.98 4.11 13.39
N ASP A 588 -20.30 4.03 13.29
CA ASP A 588 -21.23 5.06 13.82
C ASP A 588 -21.75 4.64 15.21
N CYS A 589 -21.23 5.30 16.23
CA CYS A 589 -21.69 5.23 17.62
C CYS A 589 -22.55 6.45 18.03
N THR A 590 -23.13 7.17 17.07
CA THR A 590 -23.98 8.35 17.31
C THR A 590 -25.48 8.02 17.26
N ALA A 591 -26.30 9.03 17.53
CA ALA A 591 -27.75 9.02 17.28
C ALA A 591 -28.14 10.10 16.23
N SER A 592 -27.15 10.58 15.43
CA SER A 592 -27.36 11.67 14.47
C SER A 592 -27.99 11.19 13.17
N LYS A 593 -29.02 11.90 12.71
CA LYS A 593 -29.62 11.70 11.39
C LYS A 593 -28.67 12.09 10.27
N GLU A 594 -27.90 13.16 10.49
CA GLU A 594 -26.96 13.70 9.51
C GLU A 594 -25.82 12.72 9.24
N ILE A 595 -25.32 12.05 10.27
CA ILE A 595 -24.29 11.01 10.12
C ILE A 595 -24.85 9.77 9.40
N ALA A 596 -26.06 9.32 9.77
CA ALA A 596 -26.71 8.20 9.10
C ALA A 596 -26.98 8.47 7.60
N ALA A 597 -27.22 9.71 7.21
CA ALA A 597 -27.41 10.12 5.81
C ALA A 597 -26.14 9.99 4.95
N LEU A 598 -24.94 9.85 5.56
CA LEU A 598 -23.67 9.68 4.84
C LEU A 598 -23.42 8.22 4.39
N TYR A 599 -24.17 7.27 4.91
CA TYR A 599 -23.89 5.84 4.71
C TYR A 599 -23.87 5.44 3.24
N GLN A 600 -24.82 5.91 2.44
CA GLN A 600 -24.85 5.61 1.00
C GLN A 600 -23.55 6.03 0.31
N GLN A 601 -23.05 7.22 0.63
CA GLN A 601 -21.84 7.76 0.04
C GLN A 601 -20.60 6.98 0.48
N PHE A 602 -20.52 6.53 1.72
CA PHE A 602 -19.42 5.68 2.19
C PHE A 602 -19.42 4.30 1.51
N LEU A 603 -20.59 3.67 1.38
CA LEU A 603 -20.72 2.40 0.66
C LEU A 603 -20.30 2.55 -0.81
N ASP A 604 -20.68 3.65 -1.46
CA ASP A 604 -20.26 3.95 -2.85
C ASP A 604 -18.74 4.11 -3.01
N HIS A 605 -18.04 4.51 -1.93
CA HIS A 605 -16.58 4.58 -1.87
C HIS A 605 -15.89 3.32 -1.31
N ASN A 606 -16.60 2.17 -1.29
CA ASN A 606 -16.09 0.89 -0.80
C ASN A 606 -15.67 0.91 0.68
N ILE A 607 -16.34 1.70 1.50
CA ILE A 607 -16.16 1.77 2.94
C ILE A 607 -17.27 0.95 3.59
N SER A 608 -16.91 -0.08 4.37
CA SER A 608 -17.87 -0.87 5.14
C SER A 608 -18.44 -0.03 6.29
N ILE A 609 -19.68 -0.31 6.69
CA ILE A 609 -20.35 0.43 7.76
C ILE A 609 -20.72 -0.49 8.90
N ILE A 610 -20.45 -0.02 10.11
CA ILE A 610 -20.96 -0.59 11.36
C ILE A 610 -21.75 0.50 12.08
N ALA A 611 -23.02 0.25 12.38
CA ALA A 611 -23.89 1.23 12.96
C ALA A 611 -24.51 0.74 14.28
N ALA A 612 -24.23 1.45 15.38
CA ALA A 612 -25.05 1.41 16.58
C ALA A 612 -26.28 2.34 16.42
N ASN A 613 -26.23 3.26 15.48
CA ASN A 613 -27.29 4.18 15.11
C ASN A 613 -28.42 3.45 14.37
N LYS A 614 -29.61 3.47 14.94
CA LYS A 614 -30.79 2.75 14.43
C LYS A 614 -31.48 3.45 13.25
N ILE A 615 -31.15 4.73 12.98
CA ILE A 615 -31.92 5.58 12.08
C ILE A 615 -31.96 5.01 10.65
N ALA A 616 -30.82 4.62 10.12
CA ALA A 616 -30.75 4.08 8.76
C ALA A 616 -31.49 2.73 8.61
N ALA A 617 -31.37 1.82 9.59
CA ALA A 617 -31.99 0.50 9.54
C ALA A 617 -33.50 0.53 9.81
N SER A 618 -33.99 1.53 10.58
CA SER A 618 -35.44 1.72 10.87
C SER A 618 -36.12 2.85 10.09
N GLY A 619 -35.38 3.56 9.22
CA GLY A 619 -35.91 4.63 8.36
C GLY A 619 -36.80 4.07 7.22
N PRO A 620 -37.12 4.87 6.18
CA PRO A 620 -37.90 4.39 5.04
C PRO A 620 -37.32 3.11 4.42
N PHE A 621 -38.19 2.17 4.08
CA PHE A 621 -37.75 0.85 3.57
C PHE A 621 -36.88 0.95 2.31
N ASP A 622 -37.25 1.82 1.36
CA ASP A 622 -36.50 1.97 0.11
C ASP A 622 -35.06 2.43 0.36
N ALA A 623 -34.85 3.37 1.31
CA ALA A 623 -33.52 3.84 1.68
C ALA A 623 -32.70 2.72 2.35
N TYR A 624 -33.31 1.94 3.26
CA TYR A 624 -32.69 0.77 3.87
C TYR A 624 -32.30 -0.28 2.82
N ALA A 625 -33.22 -0.61 1.89
CA ALA A 625 -33.00 -1.58 0.83
C ALA A 625 -31.85 -1.14 -0.10
N ALA A 626 -31.80 0.16 -0.45
CA ALA A 626 -30.72 0.72 -1.25
C ALA A 626 -29.33 0.54 -0.58
N LEU A 627 -29.21 0.78 0.72
CA LEU A 627 -27.96 0.56 1.48
C LEU A 627 -27.54 -0.91 1.43
N LYS A 628 -28.46 -1.84 1.65
CA LYS A 628 -28.19 -3.30 1.58
C LYS A 628 -27.75 -3.71 0.19
N GLN A 629 -28.42 -3.21 -0.84
CA GLN A 629 -28.10 -3.51 -2.24
C GLN A 629 -26.73 -2.93 -2.64
N THR A 630 -26.44 -1.71 -2.28
CA THR A 630 -25.14 -1.06 -2.57
C THR A 630 -24.03 -1.83 -1.87
N ALA A 631 -24.21 -2.20 -0.60
CA ALA A 631 -23.22 -2.99 0.13
C ALA A 631 -22.92 -4.32 -0.57
N LEU A 632 -23.96 -5.02 -1.04
CA LEU A 632 -23.81 -6.27 -1.79
C LEU A 632 -23.09 -6.06 -3.13
N GLN A 633 -23.50 -5.08 -3.93
CA GLN A 633 -22.90 -4.77 -5.23
C GLN A 633 -21.43 -4.34 -5.12
N ARG A 634 -21.09 -3.57 -4.09
CA ARG A 634 -19.73 -3.11 -3.83
C ARG A 634 -18.85 -4.14 -3.11
N GLY A 635 -19.42 -5.24 -2.62
CA GLY A 635 -18.68 -6.25 -1.85
C GLY A 635 -18.25 -5.78 -0.47
N VAL A 636 -18.83 -4.69 0.06
CA VAL A 636 -18.62 -4.18 1.41
C VAL A 636 -19.73 -4.62 2.36
N LYS A 637 -19.57 -4.36 3.64
CA LYS A 637 -20.52 -4.81 4.66
C LYS A 637 -21.27 -3.62 5.27
N PHE A 638 -22.56 -3.79 5.49
CA PHE A 638 -23.40 -2.93 6.33
C PHE A 638 -23.88 -3.76 7.51
N ARG A 639 -23.32 -3.51 8.71
CA ARG A 639 -23.56 -4.27 9.94
C ARG A 639 -24.17 -3.36 11.02
N TYR A 640 -25.19 -3.84 11.71
CA TYR A 640 -25.93 -3.08 12.74
C TYR A 640 -26.56 -3.99 13.78
N GLU A 641 -25.85 -5.04 14.19
CA GLU A 641 -26.30 -6.02 15.22
C GLU A 641 -26.84 -5.32 16.47
N THR A 642 -26.11 -4.31 16.93
CA THR A 642 -26.41 -3.57 18.16
C THR A 642 -27.67 -2.70 18.12
N ASN A 643 -28.32 -2.62 16.96
CA ASN A 643 -29.57 -1.89 16.84
C ASN A 643 -30.72 -2.59 17.57
N VAL A 644 -30.61 -3.93 17.82
CA VAL A 644 -31.57 -4.71 18.57
C VAL A 644 -30.83 -5.61 19.57
N GLY A 645 -31.13 -5.48 20.87
CA GLY A 645 -30.62 -6.36 21.91
C GLY A 645 -29.16 -6.12 22.31
N ALA A 646 -28.64 -4.89 22.11
CA ALA A 646 -27.25 -4.52 22.44
C ALA A 646 -26.21 -5.47 21.79
N GLY A 647 -25.54 -6.31 22.57
CA GLY A 647 -24.56 -7.29 22.09
C GLY A 647 -25.10 -8.69 21.77
N LEU A 648 -26.42 -8.90 21.89
CA LEU A 648 -27.02 -10.20 21.58
C LEU A 648 -26.98 -10.51 20.07
N PRO A 649 -26.67 -11.73 19.64
CA PRO A 649 -26.56 -12.12 18.23
C PRO A 649 -27.95 -12.40 17.64
N ILE A 650 -28.79 -11.40 17.50
CA ILE A 650 -30.19 -11.53 17.05
C ILE A 650 -30.26 -11.39 15.53
N ILE A 651 -29.74 -10.29 14.99
CA ILE A 651 -29.79 -9.99 13.55
C ILE A 651 -28.95 -10.99 12.76
N SER A 652 -27.77 -11.31 13.24
CA SER A 652 -26.91 -12.35 12.64
C SER A 652 -27.59 -13.70 12.60
N THR A 653 -28.22 -14.13 13.72
CA THR A 653 -28.96 -15.39 13.77
C THR A 653 -30.12 -15.43 12.76
N ILE A 654 -30.90 -14.37 12.66
CA ILE A 654 -31.98 -14.27 11.66
C ILE A 654 -31.43 -14.39 10.24
N ASN A 655 -30.32 -13.67 9.94
CA ASN A 655 -29.69 -13.73 8.64
C ASN A 655 -29.13 -15.13 8.33
N ASP A 656 -28.51 -15.82 9.27
CA ASP A 656 -27.96 -17.17 9.08
C ASP A 656 -29.07 -18.20 8.82
N LEU A 657 -30.17 -18.11 9.56
CA LEU A 657 -31.35 -18.95 9.31
C LEU A 657 -31.89 -18.72 7.90
N ARG A 658 -32.12 -17.49 7.50
CA ARG A 658 -32.62 -17.13 6.15
C ARG A 658 -31.67 -17.56 5.05
N ASN A 659 -30.38 -17.27 5.19
CA ASN A 659 -29.37 -17.61 4.21
C ASN A 659 -29.22 -19.14 4.02
N SER A 660 -29.51 -19.92 5.09
CA SER A 660 -29.56 -21.38 5.03
C SER A 660 -30.91 -21.93 4.52
N GLY A 661 -31.83 -21.08 4.04
CA GLY A 661 -33.11 -21.48 3.46
C GLY A 661 -34.22 -21.67 4.46
N ASP A 662 -34.08 -21.22 5.74
CA ASP A 662 -35.18 -21.26 6.71
C ASP A 662 -36.07 -20.00 6.54
N GLN A 663 -37.31 -20.08 7.00
CA GLN A 663 -38.28 -19.01 6.93
C GLN A 663 -38.67 -18.61 8.37
N ILE A 664 -38.52 -17.34 8.68
CA ILE A 664 -38.96 -16.77 9.95
C ILE A 664 -40.48 -16.55 9.85
N LEU A 665 -41.23 -17.28 10.65
CA LEU A 665 -42.70 -17.20 10.63
C LEU A 665 -43.25 -16.23 11.63
N ARG A 666 -42.65 -16.22 12.85
CA ARG A 666 -43.10 -15.35 13.96
C ARG A 666 -41.93 -14.95 14.82
N ILE A 667 -41.96 -13.70 15.27
CA ILE A 667 -41.07 -13.16 16.29
C ILE A 667 -41.91 -12.66 17.45
N GLU A 668 -41.59 -13.07 18.68
CA GLU A 668 -42.12 -12.51 19.91
C GLU A 668 -40.98 -12.05 20.79
N ALA A 669 -40.97 -10.78 21.16
CA ALA A 669 -39.84 -10.21 21.85
C ALA A 669 -40.17 -9.17 22.90
N VAL A 670 -39.41 -9.15 24.00
CA VAL A 670 -39.32 -8.01 24.91
C VAL A 670 -38.02 -7.28 24.63
N LEU A 671 -38.11 -6.09 24.04
CA LEU A 671 -36.99 -5.35 23.47
C LEU A 671 -36.65 -4.04 24.22
N SER A 672 -37.41 -3.71 25.28
CA SER A 672 -37.12 -2.56 26.13
C SER A 672 -36.74 -3.03 27.53
N GLY A 673 -35.47 -2.80 27.92
CA GLY A 673 -35.01 -3.06 29.28
C GLY A 673 -35.75 -2.18 30.33
N THR A 674 -36.03 -0.93 29.98
CA THR A 674 -36.77 0.03 30.85
C THR A 674 -38.17 -0.49 31.14
N LEU A 675 -38.93 -0.82 30.11
CA LEU A 675 -40.29 -1.31 30.28
C LEU A 675 -40.34 -2.67 30.98
N ASN A 676 -39.37 -3.57 30.69
CA ASN A 676 -39.31 -4.84 31.41
C ASN A 676 -39.00 -4.63 32.86
N PHE A 677 -38.08 -3.74 33.23
CA PHE A 677 -37.79 -3.37 34.61
C PHE A 677 -39.05 -2.82 35.31
N ILE A 678 -39.73 -1.85 34.72
CA ILE A 678 -40.94 -1.25 35.31
C ILE A 678 -41.99 -2.33 35.60
N PHE A 679 -42.29 -3.21 34.64
CA PHE A 679 -43.30 -4.29 34.83
C PHE A 679 -42.84 -5.45 35.71
N ASN A 680 -41.55 -5.56 36.05
CA ASN A 680 -41.04 -6.45 37.07
C ASN A 680 -41.11 -5.84 38.50
N GLU A 681 -40.97 -4.50 38.61
CA GLU A 681 -40.97 -3.80 39.91
C GLU A 681 -42.39 -3.56 40.48
N ILE A 682 -43.39 -3.47 39.60
CA ILE A 682 -44.77 -3.23 40.09
C ILE A 682 -45.21 -4.37 41.02
N SER A 683 -45.57 -4.00 42.25
CA SER A 683 -46.02 -4.91 43.31
C SER A 683 -47.06 -4.22 44.21
N ALA A 684 -47.58 -4.90 45.22
CA ALA A 684 -48.46 -4.30 46.21
C ALA A 684 -47.83 -3.14 46.96
N GLU A 685 -46.47 -3.13 47.05
CA GLU A 685 -45.70 -2.10 47.78
C GLU A 685 -45.12 -1.02 46.82
N VAL A 686 -45.05 -1.33 45.52
CA VAL A 686 -44.44 -0.44 44.51
C VAL A 686 -45.45 -0.15 43.40
N PRO A 687 -46.20 0.99 43.52
CA PRO A 687 -47.14 1.38 42.48
C PRO A 687 -46.45 1.73 41.13
N PHE A 688 -47.20 1.76 40.04
CA PHE A 688 -46.71 2.01 38.70
C PHE A 688 -45.87 3.29 38.62
N SER A 689 -46.38 4.41 39.19
CA SER A 689 -45.66 5.69 39.15
C SER A 689 -44.30 5.63 39.88
N GLU A 690 -44.22 4.90 40.95
CA GLU A 690 -42.97 4.68 41.71
C GLU A 690 -42.00 3.78 40.94
N ALA A 691 -42.48 2.71 40.28
CA ALA A 691 -41.66 1.87 39.42
C ALA A 691 -41.03 2.66 38.30
N VAL A 692 -41.72 3.59 37.67
CA VAL A 692 -41.20 4.53 36.66
C VAL A 692 -40.12 5.43 37.26
N ARG A 693 -40.34 6.00 38.47
CA ARG A 693 -39.33 6.83 39.17
C ARG A 693 -38.08 6.04 39.50
N ARG A 694 -38.19 4.80 39.95
CA ARG A 694 -37.06 3.91 40.23
C ARG A 694 -36.27 3.61 38.96
N ALA A 695 -36.95 3.34 37.84
CA ALA A 695 -36.31 3.15 36.53
C ALA A 695 -35.46 4.35 36.13
N GLN A 696 -35.97 5.59 36.34
CA GLN A 696 -35.24 6.82 36.06
C GLN A 696 -34.04 7.01 37.01
N ALA A 697 -34.24 6.81 38.32
CA ALA A 697 -33.20 6.97 39.33
C ALA A 697 -32.02 5.99 39.13
N MET A 698 -32.32 4.77 38.67
CA MET A 698 -31.32 3.74 38.39
C MET A 698 -30.69 3.89 36.98
N GLY A 699 -31.10 4.89 36.20
CA GLY A 699 -30.56 5.15 34.86
C GLY A 699 -31.02 4.15 33.81
N TYR A 700 -32.12 3.43 34.02
CA TYR A 700 -32.73 2.54 33.03
C TYR A 700 -33.64 3.28 32.05
N SER A 701 -34.14 4.46 32.45
CA SER A 701 -35.02 5.30 31.62
C SER A 701 -34.29 6.53 31.10
N GLU A 702 -34.72 7.01 29.93
CA GLU A 702 -34.32 8.30 29.40
C GLU A 702 -34.67 9.44 30.40
N PRO A 703 -34.00 10.60 30.29
CA PRO A 703 -34.34 11.76 31.18
C PRO A 703 -35.83 12.13 31.18
N ASP A 704 -36.49 11.96 30.02
CA ASP A 704 -37.95 12.03 29.89
C ASP A 704 -38.53 10.62 29.72
N PRO A 705 -39.12 10.01 30.74
CA PRO A 705 -39.64 8.64 30.67
C PRO A 705 -40.71 8.41 29.62
N ARG A 706 -41.40 9.47 29.20
CA ARG A 706 -42.41 9.42 28.12
C ARG A 706 -41.85 8.81 26.84
N ILE A 707 -40.57 9.03 26.55
CA ILE A 707 -39.89 8.45 25.39
C ILE A 707 -39.94 6.92 25.47
N ASP A 708 -39.57 6.32 26.63
CA ASP A 708 -39.62 4.90 26.84
C ASP A 708 -41.06 4.35 26.85
N LEU A 709 -41.92 5.03 27.61
CA LEU A 709 -43.34 4.66 27.78
C LEU A 709 -44.12 4.72 26.45
N SER A 710 -43.70 5.55 25.52
CA SER A 710 -44.29 5.61 24.19
C SER A 710 -44.07 4.35 23.35
N GLY A 711 -43.08 3.53 23.69
CA GLY A 711 -42.71 2.31 22.96
C GLY A 711 -42.11 2.54 21.59
N ILE A 712 -41.73 3.75 21.24
CA ILE A 712 -41.22 4.12 19.89
C ILE A 712 -39.89 3.37 19.56
N ASP A 713 -39.02 3.18 20.57
CA ASP A 713 -37.77 2.44 20.36
C ASP A 713 -38.05 0.94 20.10
N VAL A 714 -39.09 0.38 20.74
CA VAL A 714 -39.54 -0.99 20.51
C VAL A 714 -40.12 -1.15 19.09
N VAL A 715 -40.89 -0.16 18.61
CA VAL A 715 -41.36 -0.12 17.23
C VAL A 715 -40.21 -0.13 16.23
N ARG A 716 -39.21 0.71 16.42
CA ARG A 716 -38.00 0.75 15.56
C ARG A 716 -37.28 -0.60 15.53
N LYS A 717 -37.08 -1.20 16.70
CA LYS A 717 -36.42 -2.52 16.83
C LYS A 717 -37.23 -3.61 16.13
N LEU A 718 -38.56 -3.63 16.29
CA LEU A 718 -39.44 -4.58 15.61
C LEU A 718 -39.38 -4.44 14.09
N VAL A 719 -39.39 -3.20 13.56
CA VAL A 719 -39.25 -2.93 12.13
C VAL A 719 -37.92 -3.50 11.61
N ILE A 720 -36.81 -3.32 12.32
CA ILE A 720 -35.51 -3.87 11.93
C ILE A 720 -35.58 -5.40 11.88
N LEU A 721 -36.12 -6.06 12.91
CA LEU A 721 -36.25 -7.51 12.95
C LEU A 721 -37.15 -8.06 11.84
N ALA A 722 -38.27 -7.40 11.57
CA ALA A 722 -39.19 -7.79 10.50
C ALA A 722 -38.53 -7.69 9.11
N ARG A 723 -37.74 -6.64 8.88
CA ARG A 723 -36.98 -6.46 7.63
C ARG A 723 -35.90 -7.54 7.48
N GLU A 724 -35.18 -7.83 8.54
CA GLU A 724 -34.18 -8.93 8.52
C GLU A 724 -34.85 -10.29 8.35
N ALA A 725 -36.06 -10.49 8.86
CA ALA A 725 -36.90 -11.67 8.60
C ALA A 725 -37.40 -11.75 7.15
N GLY A 726 -37.25 -10.69 6.35
CA GLY A 726 -37.58 -10.66 4.90
C GLY A 726 -38.92 -10.01 4.58
N TYR A 727 -39.53 -9.32 5.51
CA TYR A 727 -40.79 -8.64 5.32
C TYR A 727 -40.61 -7.14 5.06
N VAL A 728 -41.46 -6.58 4.22
CA VAL A 728 -41.51 -5.13 3.96
C VAL A 728 -42.41 -4.50 5.01
N VAL A 729 -41.82 -3.75 5.93
CA VAL A 729 -42.52 -3.12 7.05
C VAL A 729 -42.02 -1.70 7.26
N GLU A 730 -42.94 -0.74 7.34
CA GLU A 730 -42.66 0.63 7.77
C GLU A 730 -43.04 0.84 9.25
N GLN A 731 -42.53 1.90 9.88
CA GLN A 731 -42.88 2.20 11.27
C GLN A 731 -44.37 2.46 11.43
N ALA A 732 -45.01 3.02 10.41
CA ALA A 732 -46.45 3.31 10.38
C ALA A 732 -47.32 2.06 10.30
N ASP A 733 -46.78 0.94 9.80
CA ASP A 733 -47.50 -0.35 9.66
C ASP A 733 -47.56 -1.10 10.97
N VAL A 734 -46.80 -0.69 11.99
CA VAL A 734 -46.79 -1.33 13.30
C VAL A 734 -48.02 -0.89 14.11
N ASN A 735 -48.89 -1.83 14.41
CA ASN A 735 -50.02 -1.57 15.32
C ASN A 735 -49.50 -1.38 16.74
N LYS A 736 -49.33 -0.10 17.09
CA LYS A 736 -48.84 0.30 18.42
C LYS A 736 -50.02 0.55 19.36
N GLN A 737 -50.13 -0.31 20.38
CA GLN A 737 -51.15 -0.14 21.44
C GLN A 737 -50.50 0.51 22.66
N LEU A 738 -50.84 1.74 22.93
CA LEU A 738 -50.43 2.46 24.12
C LEU A 738 -51.08 1.82 25.32
N PHE A 739 -50.32 1.62 26.40
CA PHE A 739 -50.84 1.10 27.67
C PHE A 739 -51.17 2.18 28.69
N ILE A 740 -50.83 3.44 28.36
CA ILE A 740 -51.26 4.65 29.08
C ILE A 740 -51.93 5.59 28.09
N PRO A 741 -52.92 6.39 28.52
CA PRO A 741 -53.67 7.29 27.64
C PRO A 741 -52.78 8.34 26.94
N GLN A 742 -53.15 8.73 25.71
CA GLN A 742 -52.36 9.63 24.86
C GLN A 742 -52.03 10.98 25.54
N HIS A 743 -52.95 11.54 26.32
CA HIS A 743 -52.79 12.82 26.98
C HIS A 743 -51.63 12.87 27.99
N TYR A 744 -51.14 11.72 28.51
CA TYR A 744 -49.96 11.67 29.38
C TYR A 744 -48.65 12.00 28.63
N PHE A 745 -48.63 11.93 27.32
CA PHE A 745 -47.48 12.29 26.48
C PHE A 745 -47.43 13.76 26.09
N GLU A 746 -48.44 14.54 26.48
CA GLU A 746 -48.57 15.98 26.19
C GLU A 746 -48.16 16.81 27.41
N GLY A 747 -47.91 18.13 27.20
CA GLY A 747 -47.56 19.05 28.28
C GLY A 747 -46.07 18.93 28.74
N THR A 748 -45.78 19.53 29.89
CA THR A 748 -44.45 19.57 30.48
C THR A 748 -44.12 18.24 31.22
N LEU A 749 -42.82 18.01 31.48
CA LEU A 749 -42.40 16.86 32.26
C LEU A 749 -42.93 16.91 33.71
N ASP A 750 -43.06 18.10 34.32
CA ASP A 750 -43.60 18.28 35.64
C ASP A 750 -45.07 17.90 35.69
N GLU A 751 -45.88 18.29 34.72
CA GLU A 751 -47.27 17.88 34.58
C GLU A 751 -47.42 16.40 34.42
N PHE A 752 -46.55 15.76 33.65
CA PHE A 752 -46.51 14.28 33.54
C PHE A 752 -46.29 13.63 34.90
N TRP A 753 -45.33 14.10 35.69
CA TRP A 753 -45.05 13.54 37.03
C TRP A 753 -46.14 13.74 38.02
N GLN A 754 -46.96 14.83 37.89
CA GLN A 754 -48.14 15.05 38.70
C GLN A 754 -49.29 14.14 38.32
N MET A 755 -49.47 13.86 37.03
CA MET A 755 -50.56 13.03 36.50
C MET A 755 -50.29 11.52 36.67
N LEU A 756 -49.05 11.10 36.57
CA LEU A 756 -48.70 9.68 36.56
C LEU A 756 -49.29 8.84 37.70
N PRO A 757 -49.34 9.30 39.00
CA PRO A 757 -49.94 8.59 40.08
C PRO A 757 -51.45 8.32 39.92
N LEU A 758 -52.13 9.03 39.07
CA LEU A 758 -53.57 8.79 38.80
C LEU A 758 -53.80 7.40 38.15
N LEU A 759 -52.77 6.82 37.53
CA LEU A 759 -52.83 5.49 36.94
C LEU A 759 -52.59 4.36 37.94
N ASP A 760 -52.07 4.63 39.14
CA ASP A 760 -51.65 3.63 40.08
C ASP A 760 -52.78 2.69 40.48
N THR A 761 -54.00 3.21 40.75
CA THR A 761 -55.17 2.41 41.11
C THR A 761 -55.59 1.47 39.98
N GLU A 762 -55.55 1.90 38.72
CA GLU A 762 -55.91 1.09 37.58
C GLU A 762 -54.89 -0.03 37.36
N PHE A 763 -53.58 0.30 37.46
CA PHE A 763 -52.51 -0.65 37.30
C PHE A 763 -52.53 -1.69 38.43
N GLU A 764 -52.78 -1.29 39.68
CA GLU A 764 -52.86 -2.24 40.79
C GLU A 764 -54.06 -3.21 40.67
N ALA A 765 -55.21 -2.70 40.28
CA ALA A 765 -56.39 -3.56 40.03
C ALA A 765 -56.14 -4.61 38.96
N LYS A 766 -55.53 -4.23 37.88
CA LYS A 766 -55.12 -5.14 36.79
C LYS A 766 -54.03 -6.11 37.23
N ARG A 767 -53.05 -5.65 38.02
CA ARG A 767 -52.00 -6.52 38.58
C ARG A 767 -52.57 -7.64 39.43
N LEU A 768 -53.47 -7.31 40.35
CA LEU A 768 -54.15 -8.28 41.18
C LEU A 768 -54.94 -9.35 40.40
N GLN A 769 -55.63 -8.89 39.34
CA GLN A 769 -56.34 -9.76 38.39
C GLN A 769 -55.36 -10.76 37.74
N LEU A 770 -54.23 -10.25 37.21
CA LEU A 770 -53.24 -11.11 36.56
C LEU A 770 -52.57 -12.09 37.51
N GLU A 771 -52.30 -11.66 38.72
CA GLU A 771 -51.73 -12.52 39.77
C GLU A 771 -52.66 -13.70 40.08
N HIS A 772 -53.97 -13.43 40.19
CA HIS A 772 -54.98 -14.45 40.40
C HIS A 772 -55.09 -15.43 39.20
N GLU A 773 -54.84 -14.93 37.96
CA GLU A 773 -54.81 -15.73 36.75
C GLU A 773 -53.48 -16.45 36.52
N GLY A 774 -52.46 -16.26 37.38
CA GLY A 774 -51.10 -16.80 37.20
C GLY A 774 -50.40 -16.19 36.00
N LYS A 775 -50.65 -14.92 35.68
CA LYS A 775 -50.08 -14.17 34.56
C LYS A 775 -49.26 -12.97 35.02
N ARG A 776 -48.38 -12.51 34.16
CA ARG A 776 -47.58 -11.27 34.32
C ARG A 776 -47.66 -10.38 33.10
N TRP A 777 -47.47 -9.09 33.27
CA TRP A 777 -47.34 -8.15 32.17
C TRP A 777 -45.98 -8.23 31.50
N ARG A 778 -46.02 -8.19 30.17
CA ARG A 778 -44.84 -7.95 29.35
C ARG A 778 -45.18 -7.00 28.21
N PHE A 779 -44.33 -6.05 27.94
CA PHE A 779 -44.46 -5.19 26.76
C PHE A 779 -43.84 -5.92 25.57
N VAL A 780 -44.68 -6.49 24.74
CA VAL A 780 -44.27 -7.47 23.73
C VAL A 780 -44.37 -6.88 22.32
N ALA A 781 -43.25 -6.97 21.59
CA ALA A 781 -43.19 -6.79 20.16
C ALA A 781 -43.50 -8.11 19.47
N THR A 782 -44.45 -8.12 18.54
CA THR A 782 -44.86 -9.33 17.84
C THR A 782 -44.83 -9.06 16.34
N MET A 783 -44.21 -9.96 15.59
CA MET A 783 -44.32 -10.11 14.15
C MET A 783 -44.92 -11.49 13.87
N ASP A 784 -45.98 -11.55 13.07
CA ASP A 784 -46.60 -12.79 12.57
C ASP A 784 -46.87 -12.63 11.08
N GLY A 785 -45.95 -13.17 10.27
CA GLY A 785 -45.86 -12.82 8.86
C GLY A 785 -45.67 -11.29 8.69
N GLN A 786 -46.50 -10.66 7.90
CA GLN A 786 -46.48 -9.20 7.68
C GLN A 786 -47.15 -8.39 8.79
N LYS A 787 -47.87 -9.04 9.72
CA LYS A 787 -48.58 -8.33 10.81
C LYS A 787 -47.58 -8.02 11.93
N THR A 788 -47.44 -6.79 12.24
CA THR A 788 -46.56 -6.32 13.32
C THR A 788 -47.37 -5.53 14.37
N SER A 789 -47.08 -5.79 15.63
CA SER A 789 -47.73 -5.09 16.75
C SER A 789 -46.81 -4.97 17.96
N VAL A 790 -47.05 -3.91 18.74
CA VAL A 790 -46.39 -3.67 20.02
C VAL A 790 -47.48 -3.38 21.04
N ALA A 791 -47.56 -4.17 22.09
CA ALA A 791 -48.60 -4.07 23.09
C ALA A 791 -48.17 -4.60 24.47
N LEU A 792 -48.78 -4.07 25.51
CA LEU A 792 -48.70 -4.69 26.85
C LEU A 792 -49.58 -5.91 26.86
N LYS A 793 -48.98 -7.08 27.07
CA LYS A 793 -49.67 -8.39 27.07
C LYS A 793 -49.58 -9.08 28.40
N ALA A 794 -50.66 -9.80 28.78
CA ALA A 794 -50.69 -10.73 29.90
C ALA A 794 -50.10 -12.10 29.45
N VAL A 795 -49.02 -12.50 30.05
CA VAL A 795 -48.28 -13.72 29.71
C VAL A 795 -48.43 -14.74 30.82
N SER A 796 -48.82 -16.00 30.43
CA SER A 796 -49.01 -17.11 31.38
C SER A 796 -47.69 -17.74 31.83
N HIS A 797 -47.70 -18.44 32.93
CA HIS A 797 -46.52 -19.13 33.51
C HIS A 797 -45.83 -20.10 32.53
N SER A 798 -46.57 -20.70 31.58
CA SER A 798 -46.02 -21.63 30.58
C SER A 798 -45.29 -20.92 29.42
N HIS A 799 -45.43 -19.61 29.33
CA HIS A 799 -44.80 -18.87 28.22
C HIS A 799 -43.35 -18.44 28.58
N PRO A 800 -42.35 -18.60 27.70
CA PRO A 800 -40.95 -18.23 27.96
C PRO A 800 -40.75 -16.78 28.42
N LEU A 801 -41.58 -15.84 28.02
CA LEU A 801 -41.50 -14.43 28.44
C LEU A 801 -41.90 -14.20 29.92
N TYR A 802 -42.54 -15.16 30.56
CA TYR A 802 -43.06 -15.02 31.95
C TYR A 802 -41.90 -14.79 32.94
N GLN A 803 -40.82 -15.57 32.84
CA GLN A 803 -39.70 -15.59 33.79
C GLN A 803 -38.62 -14.54 33.47
N LEU A 804 -38.84 -13.61 32.52
CA LEU A 804 -37.89 -12.58 32.21
C LEU A 804 -37.72 -11.59 33.36
N GLU A 805 -36.56 -11.59 33.99
CA GLU A 805 -36.25 -10.73 35.13
C GLU A 805 -35.47 -9.48 34.74
N GLY A 806 -35.51 -8.46 35.65
CA GLY A 806 -34.73 -7.25 35.58
C GLY A 806 -34.94 -6.44 34.29
N SER A 807 -33.89 -5.92 33.68
CA SER A 807 -33.90 -5.16 32.43
C SER A 807 -33.49 -5.99 31.20
N ASN A 808 -33.54 -7.32 31.28
CA ASN A 808 -33.13 -8.19 30.19
C ASN A 808 -34.09 -8.11 28.98
N ASN A 809 -33.53 -8.39 27.81
CA ASN A 809 -34.25 -8.60 26.58
C ASN A 809 -34.36 -10.09 26.27
N ILE A 810 -35.42 -10.47 25.58
CA ILE A 810 -35.65 -11.83 25.11
C ILE A 810 -36.30 -11.78 23.75
N VAL A 811 -35.86 -12.67 22.84
CA VAL A 811 -36.44 -12.85 21.50
C VAL A 811 -36.70 -14.32 21.27
N LEU A 812 -37.95 -14.63 20.92
CA LEU A 812 -38.38 -15.94 20.45
C LEU A 812 -38.52 -15.89 18.94
N LEU A 813 -37.83 -16.80 18.26
CA LEU A 813 -37.90 -16.96 16.81
C LEU A 813 -38.61 -18.29 16.49
N THR A 814 -39.83 -18.21 15.95
CA THR A 814 -40.52 -19.36 15.37
C THR A 814 -40.26 -19.41 13.88
N THR A 815 -39.62 -20.46 13.41
CA THR A 815 -39.25 -20.62 12.00
C THR A 815 -39.92 -21.85 11.40
N ALA A 816 -39.76 -22.09 10.12
CA ALA A 816 -40.27 -23.32 9.49
C ALA A 816 -39.59 -24.57 10.08
N ARG A 817 -38.30 -24.48 10.46
CA ARG A 817 -37.52 -25.57 11.11
C ARG A 817 -37.80 -25.67 12.62
N TYR A 818 -37.86 -24.52 13.31
CA TYR A 818 -38.06 -24.44 14.77
C TYR A 818 -39.49 -23.99 15.09
N LYS A 819 -40.49 -24.79 14.64
CA LYS A 819 -41.90 -24.46 14.78
C LYS A 819 -42.46 -24.92 16.13
N GLU A 820 -42.16 -26.14 16.56
CA GLU A 820 -42.65 -26.72 17.81
C GLU A 820 -41.83 -26.20 19.01
N TYR A 821 -40.55 -26.03 18.82
CA TYR A 821 -39.61 -25.53 19.81
C TYR A 821 -38.94 -24.25 19.26
N PRO A 822 -39.54 -23.08 19.49
CA PRO A 822 -38.97 -21.81 19.03
C PRO A 822 -37.57 -21.56 19.60
N MET A 823 -36.69 -21.00 18.78
CA MET A 823 -35.35 -20.59 19.23
C MET A 823 -35.47 -19.40 20.18
N LEU A 824 -34.74 -19.41 21.30
CA LEU A 824 -34.77 -18.37 22.33
C LEU A 824 -33.39 -17.73 22.46
N ILE A 825 -33.35 -16.39 22.39
CA ILE A 825 -32.15 -15.57 22.63
C ILE A 825 -32.47 -14.62 23.78
N GLN A 826 -31.72 -14.69 24.88
CA GLN A 826 -31.96 -13.88 26.08
C GLN A 826 -30.67 -13.34 26.66
N GLY A 827 -30.69 -12.12 27.18
CA GLY A 827 -29.58 -11.51 27.90
C GLY A 827 -29.77 -9.99 28.09
N TYR A 828 -28.67 -9.31 28.41
CA TYR A 828 -28.68 -7.87 28.58
C TYR A 828 -29.03 -7.16 27.27
N GLY A 829 -30.11 -6.41 27.24
CA GLY A 829 -30.60 -5.67 26.07
C GLY A 829 -30.11 -4.21 25.99
N ALA A 830 -29.31 -3.76 26.95
CA ALA A 830 -28.74 -2.42 27.04
C ALA A 830 -27.43 -2.45 27.86
N GLY A 831 -26.71 -1.35 27.82
CA GLY A 831 -25.44 -1.17 28.53
C GLY A 831 -24.29 -0.77 27.62
N ALA A 832 -23.55 0.27 28.00
CA ALA A 832 -22.47 0.82 27.19
C ALA A 832 -21.42 -0.22 26.78
N SER A 833 -20.95 -0.98 27.74
CA SER A 833 -19.91 -2.01 27.53
C SER A 833 -20.40 -3.16 26.63
N VAL A 834 -21.65 -3.60 26.86
CA VAL A 834 -22.25 -4.70 26.06
C VAL A 834 -22.53 -4.23 24.62
N THR A 835 -23.04 -3.01 24.46
CA THR A 835 -23.24 -2.43 23.11
C THR A 835 -21.92 -2.22 22.40
N ALA A 836 -20.88 -1.69 23.06
CA ALA A 836 -19.55 -1.55 22.49
C ALA A 836 -18.96 -2.91 22.08
N ALA A 837 -19.14 -3.97 22.89
CA ALA A 837 -18.73 -5.32 22.53
C ALA A 837 -19.46 -5.87 21.29
N GLY A 838 -20.74 -5.55 21.14
CA GLY A 838 -21.51 -5.91 19.93
C GLY A 838 -21.02 -5.16 18.69
N VAL A 839 -20.64 -3.88 18.80
CA VAL A 839 -19.98 -3.11 17.71
C VAL A 839 -18.63 -3.74 17.38
N PHE A 840 -17.86 -4.11 18.42
CA PHE A 840 -16.59 -4.78 18.26
C PHE A 840 -16.73 -6.14 17.54
N ALA A 841 -17.74 -6.95 17.91
CA ALA A 841 -18.05 -8.20 17.21
C ALA A 841 -18.37 -7.98 15.72
N ASN A 842 -19.07 -6.90 15.38
CA ASN A 842 -19.29 -6.51 13.99
C ASN A 842 -17.97 -6.17 13.26
N ILE A 843 -16.99 -5.52 13.93
CA ILE A 843 -15.66 -5.28 13.39
C ILE A 843 -14.98 -6.62 13.08
N MET A 844 -15.03 -7.56 14.04
CA MET A 844 -14.45 -8.90 13.86
C MET A 844 -15.11 -9.66 12.70
N SER A 845 -16.44 -9.56 12.56
CA SER A 845 -17.17 -10.17 11.43
C SER A 845 -16.76 -9.60 10.06
N ILE A 846 -16.37 -8.33 9.97
CA ILE A 846 -15.79 -7.74 8.74
C ILE A 846 -14.39 -8.28 8.50
N ALA A 847 -13.61 -8.50 9.54
CA ALA A 847 -12.32 -9.16 9.45
C ALA A 847 -12.39 -10.63 9.02
N ASN A 848 -13.58 -11.25 8.99
CA ASN A 848 -13.80 -12.68 8.78
C ASN A 848 -13.08 -13.55 9.85
N ILE A 849 -13.19 -13.15 11.10
CA ILE A 849 -12.65 -13.84 12.27
C ILE A 849 -13.80 -14.25 13.17
#